data_cdf0b4d3c8a6304a803298e485e43fe2
#
_entry.id   cdf0b4d3c8a6304a803298e485e43fe2
#
_cell.length_a   1.000
_cell.length_b   1.000
_cell.length_c   1.000
_cell.angle_alpha   90.00
_cell.angle_beta   90.00
_cell.angle_gamma   90.00
#
_symmetry.space_group_name_H-M   'P 1'
#
loop_
_entity.id
_entity.type
_entity.pdbx_description
1 polymer ?
#
loop_
_entity_poly.entity_id
_entity_poly.type
_entity_poly.pdbx_seq_one_letter_code
_entity_poly.pdbx_strand_id
1 'polypeptide(L)'
;MNEKALKSLEYYKIIQLLTEKASSPLGKELCRDLLPSVNLAQIQLMQAQTRDALSRLFQKGSISFGSVKDVRGSLKRLEIGSTLGIIELLSICSLLENTSRVKAYSRNERGDHPADSLDEMFEQLSPLTPLSTEIRRCILSEDEISDSASPGLLKVRRSMKIANDRIHTQLTSLVNGGARNYLQDAVITMRNGRYCIPVKAEYKGQVPGMIHDQSSTGSTLFIEPMAIVKLNNDIRELELQEQKEIEAVLAELSNQTAAYTDQIRDDLEIMVQLDFIFARASLAMDMNGTEPIFNTEHKIRLKQARHPLIPRKKAVPIDLRLGDDFDLLVVTGPNTGGKTVSLKTAGLLTLMGQAGLHIPAMDRSQLSVFHQVYADIGDEQSIEQSLSTFSSHMTNVVSFLKEADSDSLVLFDELGAGTDPTEGAALAISILSYLHERGIRTMATTHYSELKVYALSTPGVENACCEFNVETLRPTYRLLIGVPGKSNAFAISSKLGLPDFIIEKAKQQISEQDESFEDVLTSLENSRVTIENERAQIEAYKEQIEALKKQLETKQERLDERRDKILKNANEEAKRILAETKEYADQTMKLFHKFQKDHVDTAAVEKERQNIRARMNKADNALSIKAAPKEPKKKLSAKDLSLGDMVRILSMNLTGTISSRPDSKGFLFVQTGIIRSKVHISDLELVDEPVISSSALQKTGAGKIRMSKSSSVSTEINLLGKTVDEAIAILDKYLDDAYLAHLSKVRVVHGKGTGALRKGVHDYLRRNKRVASYRLGEFGEGDAGVTIVEFKK
;
A
#
# COMPACT_ATOMS: atom_id res chain seq x y z
N MET A 1 -9.37 -9.19 -26.03
CA MET A 1 -9.85 -9.71 -24.71
C MET A 1 -11.37 -9.87 -24.78
N ASN A 2 -11.93 -11.00 -24.32
CA ASN A 2 -13.36 -11.28 -24.44
C ASN A 2 -14.19 -10.38 -23.50
N GLU A 3 -15.14 -9.61 -24.06
CA GLU A 3 -15.94 -8.64 -23.31
C GLU A 3 -16.86 -9.31 -22.27
N LYS A 4 -17.38 -10.51 -22.59
CA LYS A 4 -18.22 -11.27 -21.69
C LYS A 4 -17.43 -11.71 -20.46
N ALA A 5 -16.17 -12.11 -20.63
CA ALA A 5 -15.29 -12.45 -19.51
C ALA A 5 -14.99 -11.26 -18.62
N LEU A 6 -14.78 -10.06 -19.20
CA LEU A 6 -14.60 -8.84 -18.39
C LEU A 6 -15.82 -8.56 -17.50
N LYS A 7 -17.04 -8.83 -17.99
CA LYS A 7 -18.28 -8.66 -17.20
C LYS A 7 -18.42 -9.75 -16.14
N SER A 8 -18.30 -11.03 -16.50
CA SER A 8 -18.47 -12.17 -15.59
C SER A 8 -17.44 -12.19 -14.47
N LEU A 9 -16.19 -11.76 -14.74
CA LEU A 9 -15.12 -11.61 -13.77
C LEU A 9 -15.18 -10.29 -13.00
N GLU A 10 -16.15 -9.43 -13.27
CA GLU A 10 -16.36 -8.16 -12.58
C GLU A 10 -15.18 -7.15 -12.71
N TYR A 11 -14.43 -7.23 -13.81
CA TYR A 11 -13.30 -6.35 -14.09
C TYR A 11 -13.68 -4.87 -14.05
N TYR A 12 -14.87 -4.52 -14.53
CA TYR A 12 -15.37 -3.14 -14.53
C TYR A 12 -15.54 -2.55 -13.12
N LYS A 13 -15.74 -3.39 -12.09
CA LYS A 13 -15.75 -2.92 -10.69
C LYS A 13 -14.35 -2.51 -10.23
N ILE A 14 -13.31 -3.20 -10.68
CA ILE A 14 -11.92 -2.80 -10.42
C ILE A 14 -11.62 -1.48 -11.13
N ILE A 15 -12.07 -1.33 -12.37
CA ILE A 15 -11.93 -0.08 -13.13
C ILE A 15 -12.67 1.08 -12.43
N GLN A 16 -13.83 0.83 -11.86
CA GLN A 16 -14.52 1.84 -11.05
C GLN A 16 -13.71 2.26 -9.83
N LEU A 17 -13.18 1.29 -9.05
CA LEU A 17 -12.31 1.57 -7.92
C LEU A 17 -11.04 2.34 -8.33
N LEU A 18 -10.46 2.00 -9.47
CA LEU A 18 -9.32 2.71 -10.03
C LEU A 18 -9.69 4.16 -10.40
N THR A 19 -10.83 4.35 -11.04
CA THR A 19 -11.32 5.67 -11.47
C THR A 19 -11.53 6.62 -10.28
N GLU A 20 -11.94 6.09 -9.13
CA GLU A 20 -12.10 6.87 -7.89
C GLU A 20 -10.75 7.37 -7.34
N LYS A 21 -9.63 6.75 -7.72
CA LYS A 21 -8.28 7.15 -7.30
C LYS A 21 -7.68 8.25 -8.17
N ALA A 22 -8.11 8.39 -9.41
CA ALA A 22 -7.65 9.47 -10.28
C ALA A 22 -8.29 10.81 -9.87
N SER A 23 -7.48 11.88 -9.90
CA SER A 23 -7.88 13.21 -9.47
C SER A 23 -8.49 14.04 -10.60
N SER A 24 -7.91 13.93 -11.82
CA SER A 24 -8.30 14.71 -12.98
C SER A 24 -9.40 14.04 -13.80
N PRO A 25 -10.28 14.79 -14.48
CA PRO A 25 -11.26 14.23 -15.39
C PRO A 25 -10.66 13.37 -16.50
N LEU A 26 -9.55 13.82 -17.10
CA LEU A 26 -8.85 13.11 -18.16
C LEU A 26 -8.14 11.84 -17.63
N GLY A 27 -7.55 11.89 -16.43
CA GLY A 27 -7.02 10.70 -15.76
C GLY A 27 -8.09 9.67 -15.47
N LYS A 28 -9.30 10.11 -15.10
CA LYS A 28 -10.47 9.23 -14.95
C LYS A 28 -10.93 8.59 -16.25
N GLU A 29 -10.82 9.29 -17.38
CA GLU A 29 -11.08 8.73 -18.71
C GLU A 29 -10.09 7.61 -19.01
N LEU A 30 -8.78 7.85 -18.84
CA LEU A 30 -7.76 6.82 -19.03
C LEU A 30 -7.99 5.59 -18.13
N CYS A 31 -8.44 5.81 -16.89
CA CYS A 31 -8.79 4.70 -15.99
C CYS A 31 -9.97 3.89 -16.54
N ARG A 32 -11.02 4.53 -17.08
CA ARG A 32 -12.20 3.84 -17.63
C ARG A 32 -11.89 3.06 -18.89
N ASP A 33 -10.99 3.57 -19.72
CA ASP A 33 -10.60 2.96 -20.98
C ASP A 33 -9.50 1.90 -20.82
N LEU A 34 -9.04 1.64 -19.59
CA LEU A 34 -8.00 0.66 -19.32
C LEU A 34 -8.51 -0.76 -19.59
N LEU A 35 -7.89 -1.39 -20.57
CA LEU A 35 -8.11 -2.80 -20.92
C LEU A 35 -6.83 -3.61 -20.71
N PRO A 36 -6.94 -4.91 -20.40
CA PRO A 36 -5.80 -5.80 -20.28
C PRO A 36 -5.03 -5.88 -21.61
N SER A 37 -3.72 -5.66 -21.55
CA SER A 37 -2.83 -5.77 -22.71
C SER A 37 -2.38 -7.22 -22.93
N VAL A 38 -2.06 -7.56 -24.17
CA VAL A 38 -1.45 -8.83 -24.55
C VAL A 38 0.05 -8.67 -24.92
N ASN A 39 0.56 -7.46 -24.86
CA ASN A 39 1.96 -7.17 -25.12
C ASN A 39 2.77 -7.20 -23.82
N LEU A 40 3.65 -8.19 -23.67
CA LEU A 40 4.46 -8.38 -22.46
C LEU A 40 5.31 -7.15 -22.11
N ALA A 41 5.94 -6.50 -23.09
CA ALA A 41 6.77 -5.32 -22.84
C ALA A 41 5.94 -4.15 -22.30
N GLN A 42 4.74 -3.94 -22.83
CA GLN A 42 3.81 -2.93 -22.34
C GLN A 42 3.33 -3.26 -20.91
N ILE A 43 3.00 -4.52 -20.64
CA ILE A 43 2.60 -4.97 -19.31
C ILE A 43 3.71 -4.73 -18.29
N GLN A 44 4.95 -5.13 -18.63
CA GLN A 44 6.11 -4.92 -17.76
C GLN A 44 6.39 -3.45 -17.49
N LEU A 45 6.27 -2.59 -18.50
CA LEU A 45 6.41 -1.14 -18.34
C LEU A 45 5.33 -0.59 -17.39
N MET A 46 4.07 -0.96 -17.61
CA MET A 46 2.97 -0.53 -16.75
C MET A 46 3.13 -1.03 -15.31
N GLN A 47 3.61 -2.26 -15.11
CA GLN A 47 3.89 -2.81 -13.78
C GLN A 47 5.05 -2.06 -13.10
N ALA A 48 6.14 -1.80 -13.82
CA ALA A 48 7.27 -1.01 -13.31
C ALA A 48 6.84 0.40 -12.91
N GLN A 49 6.06 1.09 -13.75
CA GLN A 49 5.52 2.42 -13.43
C GLN A 49 4.65 2.38 -12.16
N THR A 50 3.80 1.36 -12.01
CA THR A 50 2.96 1.21 -10.81
C THR A 50 3.81 0.96 -9.57
N ARG A 51 4.84 0.10 -9.65
CA ARG A 51 5.81 -0.17 -8.58
C ARG A 51 6.54 1.10 -8.14
N ASP A 52 7.07 1.85 -9.12
CA ASP A 52 7.89 3.03 -8.86
C ASP A 52 7.03 4.17 -8.28
N ALA A 53 5.81 4.37 -8.80
CA ALA A 53 4.84 5.30 -8.21
C ALA A 53 4.45 4.88 -6.77
N LEU A 54 4.23 3.60 -6.52
CA LEU A 54 3.93 3.07 -5.19
C LEU A 54 5.09 3.31 -4.22
N SER A 55 6.34 3.08 -4.65
CA SER A 55 7.54 3.38 -3.88
C SER A 55 7.61 4.87 -3.51
N ARG A 56 7.33 5.76 -4.47
CA ARG A 56 7.30 7.21 -4.23
C ARG A 56 6.20 7.61 -3.25
N LEU A 57 5.00 6.99 -3.32
CA LEU A 57 3.91 7.23 -2.36
C LEU A 57 4.32 6.85 -0.92
N PHE A 58 5.05 5.74 -0.75
CA PHE A 58 5.55 5.33 0.58
C PHE A 58 6.65 6.26 1.11
N GLN A 59 7.52 6.76 0.24
CA GLN A 59 8.67 7.57 0.65
C GLN A 59 8.31 9.04 0.87
N LYS A 60 7.50 9.63 -0.04
CA LYS A 60 7.22 11.07 -0.10
C LYS A 60 5.78 11.43 0.26
N GLY A 61 4.92 10.43 0.46
CA GLY A 61 3.49 10.63 0.69
C GLY A 61 2.69 10.88 -0.58
N SER A 62 1.42 11.24 -0.41
CA SER A 62 0.48 11.45 -1.51
C SER A 62 0.84 12.67 -2.35
N ILE A 63 0.67 12.53 -3.66
CA ILE A 63 0.76 13.62 -4.64
C ILE A 63 -0.66 13.97 -5.10
N SER A 64 -0.93 15.26 -5.32
CA SER A 64 -2.20 15.70 -5.88
C SER A 64 -1.95 16.34 -7.24
N PHE A 65 -2.61 15.80 -8.26
CA PHE A 65 -2.60 16.39 -9.61
C PHE A 65 -3.60 17.53 -9.73
N GLY A 66 -4.34 17.84 -8.64
CA GLY A 66 -5.32 18.91 -8.57
C GLY A 66 -6.48 18.71 -9.54
N SER A 67 -7.26 19.75 -9.71
CA SER A 67 -8.30 19.80 -10.74
C SER A 67 -7.68 20.22 -12.08
N VAL A 68 -6.85 19.37 -12.69
CA VAL A 68 -6.38 19.61 -14.07
C VAL A 68 -7.60 19.57 -14.99
N LYS A 69 -8.05 20.75 -15.42
CA LYS A 69 -9.14 20.88 -16.39
C LYS A 69 -8.62 20.54 -17.77
N ASP A 70 -9.52 20.07 -18.63
CA ASP A 70 -9.20 19.86 -20.04
C ASP A 70 -9.02 21.22 -20.74
N VAL A 71 -7.77 21.53 -21.11
CA VAL A 71 -7.42 22.78 -21.80
C VAL A 71 -7.18 22.57 -23.29
N ARG A 72 -7.37 21.35 -23.84
CA ARG A 72 -7.14 21.05 -25.27
C ARG A 72 -7.94 21.95 -26.19
N GLY A 73 -9.19 22.28 -25.83
CA GLY A 73 -10.03 23.21 -26.58
C GLY A 73 -9.45 24.63 -26.61
N SER A 74 -8.94 25.11 -25.49
CA SER A 74 -8.30 26.43 -25.36
C SER A 74 -7.01 26.49 -26.15
N LEU A 75 -6.18 25.43 -26.13
CA LEU A 75 -4.94 25.37 -26.95
C LEU A 75 -5.24 25.42 -28.44
N LYS A 76 -6.25 24.69 -28.92
CA LYS A 76 -6.68 24.78 -30.33
C LYS A 76 -7.14 26.17 -30.73
N ARG A 77 -7.80 26.90 -29.82
CA ARG A 77 -8.19 28.30 -30.08
C ARG A 77 -7.00 29.22 -30.16
N LEU A 78 -5.97 29.02 -29.33
CA LEU A 78 -4.74 29.78 -29.39
C LEU A 78 -3.98 29.54 -30.72
N GLU A 79 -3.93 28.31 -31.23
CA GLU A 79 -3.29 27.94 -32.49
C GLU A 79 -3.89 28.70 -33.70
N ILE A 80 -5.18 28.96 -33.67
CA ILE A 80 -5.87 29.74 -34.72
C ILE A 80 -5.93 31.22 -34.43
N GLY A 81 -5.17 31.70 -33.41
CA GLY A 81 -5.03 33.12 -33.10
C GLY A 81 -6.25 33.71 -32.36
N SER A 82 -7.10 32.90 -31.72
CA SER A 82 -8.25 33.37 -30.96
C SER A 82 -7.86 33.80 -29.55
N THR A 83 -8.46 34.87 -29.06
CA THR A 83 -8.34 35.29 -27.64
C THR A 83 -9.09 34.35 -26.73
N LEU A 84 -8.46 33.98 -25.63
CA LEU A 84 -9.07 33.20 -24.54
C LEU A 84 -9.80 34.08 -23.53
N GLY A 85 -10.82 33.51 -22.91
CA GLY A 85 -11.51 34.14 -21.79
C GLY A 85 -10.78 33.96 -20.47
N ILE A 86 -11.27 34.63 -19.43
CA ILE A 86 -10.73 34.58 -18.05
C ILE A 86 -10.65 33.14 -17.53
N ILE A 87 -11.74 32.37 -17.64
CA ILE A 87 -11.84 30.99 -17.13
C ILE A 87 -10.85 30.07 -17.85
N GLU A 88 -10.65 30.27 -19.16
CA GLU A 88 -9.70 29.45 -19.96
C GLU A 88 -8.25 29.73 -19.55
N LEU A 89 -7.88 31.01 -19.40
CA LEU A 89 -6.54 31.39 -18.93
C LEU A 89 -6.28 30.94 -17.49
N LEU A 90 -7.26 31.04 -16.59
CA LEU A 90 -7.14 30.50 -15.23
C LEU A 90 -7.00 28.99 -15.22
N SER A 91 -7.65 28.28 -16.16
CA SER A 91 -7.52 26.82 -16.27
C SER A 91 -6.11 26.41 -16.70
N ILE A 92 -5.54 27.15 -17.67
CA ILE A 92 -4.13 26.98 -18.09
C ILE A 92 -3.18 27.34 -16.93
N CYS A 93 -3.41 28.45 -16.25
CA CYS A 93 -2.62 28.86 -15.10
C CYS A 93 -2.62 27.78 -14.00
N SER A 94 -3.80 27.24 -13.69
CA SER A 94 -3.94 26.14 -12.72
C SER A 94 -3.17 24.88 -13.14
N LEU A 95 -3.17 24.54 -14.43
CA LEU A 95 -2.35 23.45 -14.96
C LEU A 95 -0.87 23.71 -14.69
N LEU A 96 -0.34 24.87 -15.04
CA LEU A 96 1.07 25.23 -14.87
C LEU A 96 1.50 25.27 -13.39
N GLU A 97 0.64 25.78 -12.50
CA GLU A 97 0.88 25.77 -11.06
C GLU A 97 0.92 24.33 -10.51
N ASN A 98 0.04 23.45 -11.02
CA ASN A 98 0.05 22.04 -10.67
C ASN A 98 1.30 21.34 -11.20
N THR A 99 1.68 21.61 -12.46
CA THR A 99 2.92 21.12 -13.06
C THR A 99 4.15 21.49 -12.22
N SER A 100 4.20 22.73 -11.72
CA SER A 100 5.28 23.19 -10.84
C SER A 100 5.34 22.38 -9.55
N ARG A 101 4.18 22.12 -8.91
CA ARG A 101 4.10 21.30 -7.69
C ARG A 101 4.49 19.86 -7.93
N VAL A 102 4.01 19.27 -9.03
CA VAL A 102 4.32 17.90 -9.40
C VAL A 102 5.80 17.74 -9.73
N LYS A 103 6.39 18.68 -10.46
CA LYS A 103 7.85 18.69 -10.72
C LYS A 103 8.66 18.86 -9.44
N ALA A 104 8.21 19.66 -8.49
CA ALA A 104 8.86 19.81 -7.18
C ALA A 104 8.80 18.51 -6.34
N TYR A 105 7.70 17.75 -6.45
CA TYR A 105 7.57 16.45 -5.78
C TYR A 105 8.62 15.43 -6.26
N SER A 106 9.05 15.48 -7.53
CA SER A 106 10.08 14.56 -8.04
C SER A 106 11.46 14.86 -7.47
N ARG A 107 11.78 16.11 -7.09
CA ARG A 107 13.10 16.51 -6.60
C ARG A 107 13.45 15.77 -5.31
N ASN A 108 14.59 15.12 -5.30
CA ASN A 108 15.15 14.48 -4.12
C ASN A 108 16.05 15.48 -3.38
N GLU A 109 15.80 15.67 -2.09
CA GLU A 109 16.68 16.45 -1.22
C GLU A 109 18.01 15.76 -0.90
N ARG A 110 18.14 14.47 -1.20
CA ARG A 110 19.36 13.65 -0.97
C ARG A 110 19.64 12.85 -2.24
N GLY A 111 20.62 13.30 -2.99
CA GLY A 111 21.12 12.61 -4.18
C GLY A 111 21.62 11.21 -3.83
N ASP A 112 21.05 10.21 -4.46
CA ASP A 112 21.42 8.83 -4.71
C ASP A 112 20.18 7.91 -4.66
N HIS A 113 19.19 8.20 -5.50
CA HIS A 113 18.22 7.17 -5.87
C HIS A 113 18.57 6.65 -7.26
N PRO A 114 18.56 5.32 -7.48
CA PRO A 114 18.63 4.78 -8.83
C PRO A 114 17.45 5.37 -9.64
N ALA A 115 17.73 5.72 -10.90
CA ALA A 115 16.72 6.20 -11.82
C ALA A 115 15.55 5.20 -11.89
N ASP A 116 14.32 5.71 -11.83
CA ASP A 116 13.11 4.91 -11.96
C ASP A 116 12.37 5.20 -13.29
N SER A 117 11.35 4.42 -13.58
CA SER A 117 10.58 4.52 -14.83
C SER A 117 9.79 5.82 -14.99
N LEU A 118 9.71 6.67 -13.98
CA LEU A 118 8.94 7.91 -13.97
C LEU A 118 9.81 9.16 -14.08
N ASP A 119 11.12 9.06 -13.87
CA ASP A 119 12.01 10.21 -13.83
C ASP A 119 11.95 11.03 -15.11
N GLU A 120 11.97 10.38 -16.27
CA GLU A 120 11.89 11.04 -17.57
C GLU A 120 10.61 11.88 -17.71
N MET A 121 9.45 11.33 -17.25
CA MET A 121 8.18 12.06 -17.29
C MET A 121 8.21 13.32 -16.42
N PHE A 122 8.80 13.23 -15.24
CA PHE A 122 8.94 14.39 -14.35
C PHE A 122 9.94 15.43 -14.88
N GLU A 123 11.00 15.00 -15.54
CA GLU A 123 12.01 15.90 -16.12
C GLU A 123 11.45 16.69 -17.30
N GLN A 124 10.63 16.08 -18.14
CA GLN A 124 9.99 16.70 -19.30
C GLN A 124 8.98 17.78 -18.91
N LEU A 125 8.43 17.79 -17.69
CA LEU A 125 7.50 18.81 -17.25
C LEU A 125 8.12 20.22 -17.33
N SER A 126 7.37 21.17 -17.88
CA SER A 126 7.78 22.56 -18.11
C SER A 126 6.85 23.53 -17.35
N PRO A 127 7.12 23.88 -16.11
CA PRO A 127 6.18 24.64 -15.25
C PRO A 127 5.81 26.04 -15.73
N LEU A 128 6.57 26.62 -16.67
CA LEU A 128 6.36 27.96 -17.24
C LEU A 128 5.97 29.01 -16.16
N THR A 129 6.67 29.00 -15.04
CA THR A 129 6.37 29.84 -13.86
C THR A 129 6.21 31.33 -14.19
N PRO A 130 7.00 31.94 -15.09
CA PRO A 130 6.78 33.34 -15.47
C PRO A 130 5.38 33.58 -16.04
N LEU A 131 4.90 32.69 -16.93
CA LEU A 131 3.57 32.77 -17.54
C LEU A 131 2.45 32.62 -16.50
N SER A 132 2.52 31.60 -15.66
CA SER A 132 1.50 31.40 -14.62
C SER A 132 1.44 32.57 -13.62
N THR A 133 2.60 33.15 -13.26
CA THR A 133 2.68 34.32 -12.40
C THR A 133 2.07 35.54 -13.04
N GLU A 134 2.32 35.76 -14.35
CA GLU A 134 1.74 36.90 -15.08
C GLU A 134 0.23 36.74 -15.21
N ILE A 135 -0.28 35.57 -15.54
CA ILE A 135 -1.73 35.33 -15.57
C ILE A 135 -2.36 35.61 -14.21
N ARG A 136 -1.77 35.15 -13.09
CA ARG A 136 -2.26 35.39 -11.72
C ARG A 136 -2.18 36.87 -11.34
N ARG A 137 -1.15 37.59 -11.80
CA ARG A 137 -1.04 39.01 -11.55
C ARG A 137 -2.18 39.78 -12.21
N CYS A 138 -2.57 39.38 -13.43
CA CYS A 138 -3.61 40.04 -14.19
C CYS A 138 -5.02 39.60 -13.83
N ILE A 139 -5.23 38.31 -13.50
CA ILE A 139 -6.55 37.74 -13.25
C ILE A 139 -6.62 37.23 -11.79
N LEU A 140 -7.46 37.88 -10.97
CA LEU A 140 -7.61 37.57 -9.56
C LEU A 140 -8.62 36.43 -9.31
N SER A 141 -9.74 36.46 -10.03
CA SER A 141 -10.79 35.42 -9.94
C SER A 141 -11.49 35.27 -11.30
N GLU A 142 -12.48 34.36 -11.37
CA GLU A 142 -13.26 34.10 -12.58
C GLU A 142 -14.02 35.34 -13.08
N ASP A 143 -14.30 36.30 -12.19
CA ASP A 143 -15.08 37.54 -12.48
C ASP A 143 -14.25 38.80 -12.34
N GLU A 144 -12.98 38.73 -11.95
CA GLU A 144 -12.20 39.91 -11.56
C GLU A 144 -10.80 39.93 -12.21
N ILE A 145 -10.56 41.00 -12.99
CA ILE A 145 -9.23 41.34 -13.50
C ILE A 145 -8.63 42.43 -12.60
N SER A 146 -7.35 42.28 -12.25
CA SER A 146 -6.62 43.21 -11.42
C SER A 146 -6.54 44.59 -12.02
N ASP A 147 -6.68 45.63 -11.24
CA ASP A 147 -6.44 47.02 -11.65
C ASP A 147 -5.01 47.23 -12.22
N SER A 148 -4.06 46.45 -11.72
CA SER A 148 -2.66 46.49 -12.14
C SER A 148 -2.37 45.65 -13.37
N ALA A 149 -3.38 45.01 -13.99
CA ALA A 149 -3.20 44.21 -15.20
C ALA A 149 -2.64 45.03 -16.38
N SER A 150 -3.15 46.25 -16.56
CA SER A 150 -2.57 47.21 -17.50
C SER A 150 -2.60 48.63 -16.94
N PRO A 151 -1.67 49.49 -17.39
CA PRO A 151 -1.75 50.95 -17.04
C PRO A 151 -3.02 51.63 -17.56
N GLY A 152 -3.58 51.16 -18.69
CA GLY A 152 -4.83 51.63 -19.27
C GLY A 152 -6.00 51.31 -18.38
N LEU A 153 -6.15 50.06 -17.95
CA LEU A 153 -7.23 49.61 -17.05
C LEU A 153 -7.20 50.36 -15.71
N LEU A 154 -6.02 50.48 -15.12
CA LEU A 154 -5.85 51.26 -13.86
C LEU A 154 -6.33 52.69 -14.00
N LYS A 155 -5.99 53.36 -15.14
CA LYS A 155 -6.38 54.75 -15.43
C LYS A 155 -7.90 54.83 -15.59
N VAL A 156 -8.51 53.94 -16.37
CA VAL A 156 -9.98 53.92 -16.61
C VAL A 156 -10.74 53.73 -15.29
N ARG A 157 -10.40 52.70 -14.50
CA ARG A 157 -11.06 52.42 -13.19
C ARG A 157 -10.90 53.51 -12.20
N ARG A 158 -9.72 54.19 -12.19
CA ARG A 158 -9.53 55.41 -11.37
C ARG A 158 -10.46 56.53 -11.80
N SER A 159 -10.58 56.75 -13.15
CA SER A 159 -11.49 57.76 -13.71
C SER A 159 -12.96 57.45 -13.39
N MET A 160 -13.36 56.15 -13.48
CA MET A 160 -14.71 55.70 -13.11
C MET A 160 -15.00 56.00 -11.62
N LYS A 161 -14.05 55.69 -10.76
CA LYS A 161 -14.21 55.99 -9.31
C LYS A 161 -14.39 57.48 -9.06
N ILE A 162 -13.56 58.31 -9.69
CA ILE A 162 -13.67 59.79 -9.55
C ILE A 162 -15.03 60.26 -10.09
N ALA A 163 -15.52 59.75 -11.24
CA ALA A 163 -16.80 60.09 -11.80
C ALA A 163 -17.97 59.66 -10.86
N ASN A 164 -17.93 58.44 -10.34
CA ASN A 164 -18.90 57.96 -9.37
C ASN A 164 -18.94 58.83 -8.10
N ASP A 165 -17.77 59.15 -7.52
CA ASP A 165 -17.68 60.00 -6.33
C ASP A 165 -18.28 61.43 -6.60
N ARG A 166 -18.07 61.94 -7.81
CA ARG A 166 -18.67 63.25 -8.23
C ARG A 166 -20.19 63.17 -8.34
N ILE A 167 -20.71 62.09 -8.98
CA ILE A 167 -22.15 61.84 -9.07
C ILE A 167 -22.77 61.75 -7.65
N HIS A 168 -22.18 60.91 -6.80
CA HIS A 168 -22.66 60.75 -5.42
C HIS A 168 -22.68 62.08 -4.65
N THR A 169 -21.63 62.88 -4.80
CA THR A 169 -21.52 64.22 -4.18
C THR A 169 -22.63 65.16 -4.67
N GLN A 170 -22.83 65.25 -6.02
CA GLN A 170 -23.87 66.12 -6.61
C GLN A 170 -25.28 65.63 -6.24
N LEU A 171 -25.56 64.33 -6.33
CA LEU A 171 -26.86 63.74 -6.00
C LEU A 171 -27.15 63.90 -4.50
N THR A 172 -26.20 63.68 -3.64
CA THR A 172 -26.37 63.90 -2.19
C THR A 172 -26.70 65.37 -1.89
N SER A 173 -26.06 66.29 -2.61
CA SER A 173 -26.39 67.70 -2.49
C SER A 173 -27.81 68.01 -2.97
N LEU A 174 -28.27 67.43 -4.07
CA LEU A 174 -29.64 67.59 -4.60
C LEU A 174 -30.68 66.96 -3.65
N VAL A 175 -30.44 65.70 -3.20
CA VAL A 175 -31.34 64.93 -2.34
C VAL A 175 -31.53 65.62 -0.95
N ASN A 176 -30.47 66.16 -0.39
CA ASN A 176 -30.51 66.83 0.92
C ASN A 176 -30.82 68.34 0.86
N GLY A 177 -30.78 68.91 -0.35
CA GLY A 177 -31.01 70.34 -0.61
C GLY A 177 -32.33 70.67 -1.31
N GLY A 178 -32.27 71.33 -2.44
CA GLY A 178 -33.44 71.97 -3.10
C GLY A 178 -34.46 70.95 -3.65
N ALA A 179 -34.08 69.75 -3.96
CA ALA A 179 -35.02 68.75 -4.46
C ALA A 179 -35.71 67.88 -3.38
N ARG A 180 -35.33 67.98 -2.11
CA ARG A 180 -35.81 67.11 -1.03
C ARG A 180 -37.33 67.01 -0.90
N ASN A 181 -38.02 68.14 -1.05
CA ASN A 181 -39.51 68.23 -0.90
C ASN A 181 -40.22 67.54 -2.06
N TYR A 182 -39.56 67.33 -3.22
CA TYR A 182 -40.12 66.75 -4.44
C TYR A 182 -39.88 65.29 -4.52
N LEU A 183 -39.01 64.72 -3.67
CA LEU A 183 -38.66 63.33 -3.67
C LEU A 183 -39.68 62.47 -2.94
N GLN A 184 -39.89 61.21 -3.42
CA GLN A 184 -40.67 60.21 -2.71
C GLN A 184 -39.87 59.71 -1.49
N ASP A 185 -38.57 59.45 -1.69
CA ASP A 185 -37.60 59.05 -0.68
C ASP A 185 -36.28 59.76 -0.94
N ALA A 186 -35.56 60.13 0.12
CA ALA A 186 -34.26 60.80 0.02
C ALA A 186 -33.12 59.80 -0.26
N VAL A 187 -33.24 59.05 -1.33
CA VAL A 187 -32.27 57.97 -1.71
C VAL A 187 -31.77 58.17 -3.15
N ILE A 188 -30.54 57.78 -3.38
CA ILE A 188 -29.94 57.64 -4.71
C ILE A 188 -30.22 56.23 -5.21
N THR A 189 -30.77 56.09 -6.40
CA THR A 189 -31.07 54.78 -7.02
C THR A 189 -30.39 54.65 -8.38
N MET A 190 -30.25 53.40 -8.82
CA MET A 190 -29.78 53.13 -10.19
C MET A 190 -30.94 52.54 -10.98
N ARG A 191 -31.18 53.05 -12.17
CA ARG A 191 -32.14 52.54 -13.16
C ARG A 191 -31.51 52.51 -14.54
N ASN A 192 -31.61 51.34 -15.22
CA ASN A 192 -31.02 51.13 -16.54
C ASN A 192 -29.50 51.53 -16.60
N GLY A 193 -28.76 51.28 -15.53
CA GLY A 193 -27.33 51.61 -15.43
C GLY A 193 -27.07 53.12 -15.24
N ARG A 194 -28.08 53.90 -14.84
CA ARG A 194 -27.94 55.35 -14.58
C ARG A 194 -28.34 55.73 -13.17
N TYR A 195 -27.62 56.63 -12.58
CA TYR A 195 -27.96 57.21 -11.28
C TYR A 195 -29.17 58.14 -11.40
N CYS A 196 -30.19 57.82 -10.62
CA CYS A 196 -31.47 58.54 -10.61
C CYS A 196 -31.91 58.89 -9.18
N ILE A 197 -32.85 59.84 -9.06
CA ILE A 197 -33.51 60.04 -7.80
C ILE A 197 -35.01 59.78 -7.97
N PRO A 198 -35.71 59.26 -6.94
CA PRO A 198 -37.16 58.97 -6.97
C PRO A 198 -37.97 60.26 -6.70
N VAL A 199 -38.60 60.79 -7.73
CA VAL A 199 -39.40 62.01 -7.69
C VAL A 199 -40.90 61.69 -7.68
N LYS A 200 -41.71 62.31 -6.84
CA LYS A 200 -43.16 62.18 -6.88
C LYS A 200 -43.68 62.66 -8.25
N ALA A 201 -44.61 61.93 -8.86
CA ALA A 201 -45.07 62.15 -10.22
C ALA A 201 -45.66 63.60 -10.37
N GLU A 202 -46.28 64.14 -9.33
CA GLU A 202 -46.85 65.49 -9.28
C GLU A 202 -45.80 66.66 -9.36
N TYR A 203 -44.51 66.32 -8.97
CA TYR A 203 -43.43 67.29 -9.01
C TYR A 203 -42.46 67.10 -10.17
N LYS A 204 -42.89 66.34 -11.24
CA LYS A 204 -42.08 66.11 -12.44
C LYS A 204 -41.44 67.35 -13.04
N GLY A 205 -42.20 68.48 -13.08
CA GLY A 205 -41.75 69.76 -13.64
C GLY A 205 -40.75 70.58 -12.77
N GLN A 206 -40.58 70.17 -11.46
CA GLN A 206 -39.68 70.85 -10.52
C GLN A 206 -38.27 70.28 -10.50
N VAL A 207 -38.09 69.02 -11.02
CA VAL A 207 -36.77 68.38 -11.13
C VAL A 207 -36.47 68.20 -12.60
N PRO A 208 -35.73 69.09 -13.22
CA PRO A 208 -35.36 68.95 -14.63
C PRO A 208 -34.44 67.78 -14.82
N GLY A 209 -34.81 66.85 -15.69
CA GLY A 209 -34.06 65.66 -15.95
C GLY A 209 -34.74 64.66 -16.89
N MET A 210 -34.13 63.51 -17.12
CA MET A 210 -34.66 62.42 -17.96
C MET A 210 -35.29 61.34 -17.11
N ILE A 211 -36.48 60.89 -17.46
CA ILE A 211 -37.16 59.77 -16.78
C ILE A 211 -36.64 58.48 -17.35
N HIS A 212 -36.12 57.67 -16.51
CA HIS A 212 -35.58 56.30 -16.88
C HIS A 212 -36.51 55.17 -16.48
N ASP A 213 -37.35 55.37 -15.47
CA ASP A 213 -38.23 54.34 -14.94
C ASP A 213 -39.42 54.98 -14.17
N GLN A 214 -40.47 54.20 -13.94
CA GLN A 214 -41.62 54.61 -13.14
C GLN A 214 -42.05 53.47 -12.22
N SER A 215 -42.53 53.81 -11.00
CA SER A 215 -43.04 52.78 -10.09
C SER A 215 -44.27 52.11 -10.68
N SER A 216 -44.58 50.87 -10.25
CA SER A 216 -45.77 50.11 -10.71
C SER A 216 -47.08 50.83 -10.51
N THR A 217 -47.19 51.74 -9.52
CA THR A 217 -48.35 52.57 -9.23
C THR A 217 -48.35 53.88 -10.02
N GLY A 218 -47.31 54.22 -10.74
CA GLY A 218 -47.13 55.47 -11.43
C GLY A 218 -46.90 56.72 -10.54
N SER A 219 -46.86 56.54 -9.24
CA SER A 219 -46.71 57.63 -8.26
C SER A 219 -45.28 58.17 -8.10
N THR A 220 -44.29 57.40 -8.53
CA THR A 220 -42.86 57.76 -8.43
C THR A 220 -42.19 57.67 -9.80
N LEU A 221 -41.48 58.63 -10.21
CA LEU A 221 -40.67 58.70 -11.40
C LEU A 221 -39.19 58.65 -11.00
N PHE A 222 -38.45 57.80 -11.62
CA PHE A 222 -36.99 57.78 -11.42
C PHE A 222 -36.34 58.67 -12.46
N ILE A 223 -35.95 59.89 -11.98
CA ILE A 223 -35.41 60.92 -12.83
C ILE A 223 -33.90 60.98 -12.69
N GLU A 224 -33.19 60.96 -13.82
CA GLU A 224 -31.82 61.37 -13.92
C GLU A 224 -31.73 62.91 -14.00
N PRO A 225 -31.27 63.62 -12.96
CA PRO A 225 -31.20 65.07 -12.98
C PRO A 225 -30.28 65.60 -14.09
N MET A 226 -30.67 66.68 -14.75
CA MET A 226 -29.88 67.26 -15.85
C MET A 226 -28.42 67.56 -15.46
N ALA A 227 -28.20 67.89 -14.21
CA ALA A 227 -26.87 68.20 -13.65
C ALA A 227 -25.91 67.00 -13.73
N ILE A 228 -26.44 65.77 -13.73
CA ILE A 228 -25.58 64.57 -13.72
C ILE A 228 -25.61 63.75 -15.07
N VAL A 229 -26.45 64.17 -16.02
CA VAL A 229 -26.54 63.47 -17.34
C VAL A 229 -25.18 63.30 -17.98
N LYS A 230 -24.34 64.37 -17.97
CA LYS A 230 -23.01 64.31 -18.50
C LYS A 230 -22.14 63.25 -17.78
N LEU A 231 -22.16 63.26 -16.45
CA LEU A 231 -21.37 62.35 -15.62
C LEU A 231 -21.82 60.91 -15.80
N ASN A 232 -23.12 60.64 -15.88
CA ASN A 232 -23.65 59.30 -16.22
C ASN A 232 -23.22 58.87 -17.63
N ASN A 233 -23.17 59.77 -18.61
CA ASN A 233 -22.64 59.45 -19.97
C ASN A 233 -21.14 59.19 -19.92
N ASP A 234 -20.36 60.00 -19.13
CA ASP A 234 -18.93 59.80 -18.95
C ASP A 234 -18.64 58.41 -18.32
N ILE A 235 -19.45 57.98 -17.32
CA ILE A 235 -19.35 56.64 -16.73
C ILE A 235 -19.62 55.59 -17.79
N ARG A 236 -20.66 55.73 -18.61
CA ARG A 236 -20.98 54.77 -19.65
C ARG A 236 -19.85 54.62 -20.70
N GLU A 237 -19.24 55.75 -21.03
CA GLU A 237 -18.09 55.76 -21.91
C GLU A 237 -16.88 55.03 -21.26
N LEU A 238 -16.66 55.30 -19.97
CA LEU A 238 -15.58 54.67 -19.21
C LEU A 238 -15.83 53.15 -19.03
N GLU A 239 -17.08 52.70 -18.86
CA GLU A 239 -17.42 51.28 -18.86
C GLU A 239 -17.07 50.60 -20.18
N LEU A 240 -17.37 51.26 -21.30
CA LEU A 240 -16.98 50.74 -22.62
C LEU A 240 -15.45 50.76 -22.84
N GLN A 241 -14.76 51.73 -22.26
CA GLN A 241 -13.29 51.80 -22.29
C GLN A 241 -12.70 50.70 -21.40
N GLU A 242 -13.28 50.45 -20.22
CA GLU A 242 -12.90 49.34 -19.33
C GLU A 242 -13.00 48.02 -20.06
N GLN A 243 -14.13 47.75 -20.74
CA GLN A 243 -14.34 46.52 -21.48
C GLN A 243 -13.27 46.31 -22.57
N LYS A 244 -12.91 47.39 -23.30
CA LYS A 244 -11.85 47.34 -24.31
C LYS A 244 -10.47 47.08 -23.71
N GLU A 245 -10.16 47.66 -22.57
CA GLU A 245 -8.90 47.44 -21.87
C GLU A 245 -8.81 45.99 -21.34
N ILE A 246 -9.93 45.43 -20.82
CA ILE A 246 -10.03 44.06 -20.43
C ILE A 246 -9.77 43.11 -21.63
N GLU A 247 -10.41 43.38 -22.77
CA GLU A 247 -10.21 42.61 -23.99
C GLU A 247 -8.75 42.68 -24.44
N ALA A 248 -8.10 43.85 -24.36
CA ALA A 248 -6.70 44.01 -24.69
C ALA A 248 -5.78 43.22 -23.74
N VAL A 249 -6.04 43.22 -22.44
CA VAL A 249 -5.30 42.41 -21.46
C VAL A 249 -5.43 40.91 -21.75
N LEU A 250 -6.65 40.44 -22.02
CA LEU A 250 -6.89 39.05 -22.35
C LEU A 250 -6.23 38.65 -23.68
N ALA A 251 -6.22 39.54 -24.68
CA ALA A 251 -5.52 39.30 -25.95
C ALA A 251 -4.01 39.18 -25.74
N GLU A 252 -3.41 40.06 -24.95
CA GLU A 252 -1.97 40.02 -24.65
C GLU A 252 -1.58 38.75 -23.91
N LEU A 253 -2.34 38.36 -22.85
CA LEU A 253 -2.12 37.12 -22.14
C LEU A 253 -2.30 35.89 -23.04
N SER A 254 -3.26 35.93 -23.95
CA SER A 254 -3.49 34.87 -24.94
C SER A 254 -2.31 34.73 -25.89
N ASN A 255 -1.77 35.84 -26.39
CA ASN A 255 -0.60 35.86 -27.25
C ASN A 255 0.65 35.33 -26.55
N GLN A 256 0.87 35.72 -25.30
CA GLN A 256 1.97 35.19 -24.50
C GLN A 256 1.80 33.66 -24.25
N THR A 257 0.58 33.20 -23.99
CA THR A 257 0.27 31.79 -23.80
C THR A 257 0.43 30.99 -25.10
N ALA A 258 0.08 31.57 -26.25
CA ALA A 258 0.19 30.94 -27.57
C ALA A 258 1.64 30.59 -27.94
N ALA A 259 2.63 31.34 -27.44
CA ALA A 259 4.04 31.02 -27.64
C ALA A 259 4.49 29.69 -26.99
N TYR A 260 3.70 29.15 -26.06
CA TYR A 260 4.02 27.95 -25.28
C TYR A 260 2.99 26.80 -25.46
N THR A 261 2.19 26.87 -26.55
CA THR A 261 1.07 25.91 -26.76
C THR A 261 1.53 24.44 -26.74
N ASP A 262 2.68 24.14 -27.37
CA ASP A 262 3.22 22.79 -27.43
C ASP A 262 3.67 22.30 -26.03
N GLN A 263 4.43 23.12 -25.29
CA GLN A 263 4.85 22.77 -23.94
C GLN A 263 3.67 22.56 -22.99
N ILE A 264 2.61 23.38 -23.11
CA ILE A 264 1.42 23.25 -22.30
C ILE A 264 0.64 21.97 -22.66
N ARG A 265 0.66 21.56 -23.94
CA ARG A 265 0.07 20.29 -24.39
C ARG A 265 0.82 19.11 -23.83
N ASP A 266 2.16 19.12 -23.94
CA ASP A 266 3.02 18.08 -23.41
C ASP A 266 2.87 17.96 -21.88
N ASP A 267 2.85 19.08 -21.17
CA ASP A 267 2.59 19.13 -19.73
C ASP A 267 1.23 18.50 -19.36
N LEU A 268 0.18 18.82 -20.12
CA LEU A 268 -1.15 18.25 -19.89
C LEU A 268 -1.12 16.74 -20.08
N GLU A 269 -0.52 16.24 -21.15
CA GLU A 269 -0.44 14.80 -21.45
C GLU A 269 0.36 14.07 -20.37
N ILE A 270 1.52 14.59 -19.98
CA ILE A 270 2.35 14.00 -18.92
C ILE A 270 1.61 14.02 -17.57
N MET A 271 0.96 15.12 -17.22
CA MET A 271 0.21 15.26 -15.98
C MET A 271 -0.94 14.25 -15.90
N VAL A 272 -1.66 14.04 -17.02
CA VAL A 272 -2.74 13.07 -17.12
C VAL A 272 -2.21 11.63 -16.98
N GLN A 273 -1.08 11.32 -17.64
CA GLN A 273 -0.43 10.01 -17.53
C GLN A 273 0.07 9.76 -16.10
N LEU A 274 0.69 10.74 -15.45
CA LEU A 274 1.12 10.63 -14.06
C LEU A 274 -0.07 10.41 -13.11
N ASP A 275 -1.17 11.16 -13.28
CA ASP A 275 -2.40 10.97 -12.47
C ASP A 275 -2.92 9.53 -12.60
N PHE A 276 -2.95 9.00 -13.84
CA PHE A 276 -3.32 7.61 -14.11
C PHE A 276 -2.38 6.59 -13.46
N ILE A 277 -1.05 6.80 -13.55
CA ILE A 277 -0.06 5.91 -12.94
C ILE A 277 -0.18 5.94 -11.41
N PHE A 278 -0.31 7.12 -10.80
CA PHE A 278 -0.47 7.26 -9.37
C PHE A 278 -1.84 6.75 -8.87
N ALA A 279 -2.88 6.77 -9.70
CA ALA A 279 -4.15 6.11 -9.40
C ALA A 279 -3.98 4.60 -9.29
N ARG A 280 -3.22 3.95 -10.22
CA ARG A 280 -2.87 2.53 -10.15
C ARG A 280 -2.09 2.21 -8.87
N ALA A 281 -1.09 3.02 -8.53
CA ALA A 281 -0.30 2.86 -7.31
C ALA A 281 -1.14 3.05 -6.03
N SER A 282 -2.07 4.01 -6.03
CA SER A 282 -2.99 4.23 -4.90
C SER A 282 -3.94 3.07 -4.71
N LEU A 283 -4.45 2.48 -5.80
CA LEU A 283 -5.27 1.28 -5.76
C LEU A 283 -4.45 0.08 -5.23
N ALA A 284 -3.20 -0.07 -5.68
CA ALA A 284 -2.29 -1.10 -5.19
C ALA A 284 -2.04 -0.96 -3.68
N MET A 285 -1.86 0.25 -3.18
CA MET A 285 -1.70 0.53 -1.75
C MET A 285 -2.93 0.12 -0.93
N ASP A 286 -4.13 0.46 -1.39
CA ASP A 286 -5.38 0.11 -0.71
C ASP A 286 -5.60 -1.41 -0.62
N MET A 287 -5.28 -2.12 -1.72
CA MET A 287 -5.43 -3.57 -1.80
C MET A 287 -4.26 -4.33 -1.18
N ASN A 288 -3.18 -3.65 -0.77
CA ASN A 288 -1.86 -4.23 -0.47
C ASN A 288 -1.41 -5.15 -1.62
N GLY A 289 -1.55 -4.66 -2.82
CA GLY A 289 -1.16 -5.35 -4.03
C GLY A 289 0.35 -5.40 -4.19
N THR A 290 0.82 -6.52 -4.74
CA THR A 290 2.21 -6.73 -5.12
C THR A 290 2.34 -6.84 -6.63
N GLU A 291 3.51 -6.53 -7.15
CA GLU A 291 3.85 -6.69 -8.56
C GLU A 291 3.92 -8.18 -8.91
N PRO A 292 3.09 -8.71 -9.85
CA PRO A 292 3.21 -10.09 -10.30
C PRO A 292 4.37 -10.23 -11.29
N ILE A 293 5.06 -11.37 -11.24
CA ILE A 293 6.09 -11.73 -12.21
C ILE A 293 5.40 -12.33 -13.45
N PHE A 294 5.59 -11.72 -14.61
CA PHE A 294 5.01 -12.22 -15.85
C PHE A 294 5.92 -13.23 -16.56
N ASN A 295 5.31 -14.29 -17.09
CA ASN A 295 5.94 -15.32 -17.91
C ASN A 295 5.16 -15.52 -19.23
N THR A 296 5.79 -16.21 -20.18
CA THR A 296 5.21 -16.62 -21.47
C THR A 296 5.03 -18.14 -21.57
N GLU A 297 5.17 -18.83 -20.44
CA GLU A 297 5.06 -20.29 -20.36
C GLU A 297 3.64 -20.75 -19.98
N HIS A 298 2.67 -19.83 -19.95
CA HIS A 298 1.29 -20.05 -19.53
C HIS A 298 1.17 -20.63 -18.13
N LYS A 299 2.07 -20.18 -17.22
CA LYS A 299 2.07 -20.57 -15.81
C LYS A 299 1.43 -19.52 -14.95
N ILE A 300 0.49 -19.93 -14.13
CA ILE A 300 -0.12 -19.13 -13.05
C ILE A 300 0.32 -19.74 -11.73
N ARG A 301 0.96 -18.96 -10.87
CA ARG A 301 1.31 -19.32 -9.49
C ARG A 301 0.95 -18.17 -8.57
N LEU A 302 -0.20 -18.24 -7.96
CA LEU A 302 -0.68 -17.23 -7.02
C LEU A 302 -0.44 -17.74 -5.60
N LYS A 303 0.25 -16.92 -4.79
CA LYS A 303 0.53 -17.20 -3.38
C LYS A 303 -0.31 -16.29 -2.51
N GLN A 304 -1.09 -16.86 -1.60
CA GLN A 304 -1.92 -16.13 -0.65
C GLN A 304 -2.80 -15.05 -1.33
N ALA A 305 -3.30 -15.36 -2.52
CA ALA A 305 -4.10 -14.45 -3.33
C ALA A 305 -5.48 -14.24 -2.72
N ARG A 306 -5.94 -13.01 -2.71
CA ARG A 306 -7.26 -12.62 -2.20
C ARG A 306 -8.10 -12.04 -3.32
N HIS A 307 -9.40 -12.30 -3.27
CA HIS A 307 -10.33 -11.66 -4.22
C HIS A 307 -10.43 -10.16 -3.90
N PRO A 308 -10.10 -9.27 -4.86
CA PRO A 308 -9.98 -7.82 -4.60
C PRO A 308 -11.27 -7.14 -4.20
N LEU A 309 -12.43 -7.66 -4.63
CA LEU A 309 -13.74 -7.10 -4.33
C LEU A 309 -14.34 -7.59 -3.00
N ILE A 310 -13.67 -8.53 -2.31
CA ILE A 310 -14.08 -8.97 -0.99
C ILE A 310 -13.28 -8.18 0.07
N PRO A 311 -13.96 -7.62 1.10
CA PRO A 311 -13.25 -6.90 2.16
C PRO A 311 -12.10 -7.74 2.73
N ARG A 312 -10.91 -7.19 2.83
CA ARG A 312 -9.67 -7.89 3.21
C ARG A 312 -9.78 -8.74 4.48
N LYS A 313 -10.55 -8.27 5.47
CA LYS A 313 -10.77 -9.00 6.74
C LYS A 313 -11.61 -10.27 6.56
N LYS A 314 -12.38 -10.35 5.48
CA LYS A 314 -13.27 -11.49 5.18
C LYS A 314 -12.68 -12.38 4.07
N ALA A 315 -11.85 -11.82 3.20
CA ALA A 315 -11.22 -12.55 2.11
C ALA A 315 -10.18 -13.54 2.67
N VAL A 316 -10.44 -14.82 2.49
CA VAL A 316 -9.48 -15.88 2.82
C VAL A 316 -8.47 -15.98 1.69
N PRO A 317 -7.15 -16.00 1.98
CA PRO A 317 -6.13 -16.15 0.96
C PRO A 317 -6.12 -17.57 0.41
N ILE A 318 -5.94 -17.69 -0.91
CA ILE A 318 -5.79 -18.97 -1.59
C ILE A 318 -4.43 -19.08 -2.27
N ASP A 319 -3.88 -20.28 -2.30
CA ASP A 319 -2.74 -20.65 -3.11
C ASP A 319 -3.25 -21.38 -4.35
N LEU A 320 -2.85 -20.91 -5.55
CA LEU A 320 -3.30 -21.46 -6.81
C LEU A 320 -2.13 -21.63 -7.77
N ARG A 321 -2.08 -22.77 -8.43
CA ARG A 321 -1.12 -23.06 -9.49
C ARG A 321 -1.83 -23.69 -10.68
N LEU A 322 -1.36 -23.35 -11.89
CA LEU A 322 -1.84 -23.90 -13.15
C LEU A 322 -0.74 -23.72 -14.20
N GLY A 323 -0.51 -24.71 -15.03
CA GLY A 323 0.47 -24.64 -16.12
C GLY A 323 1.86 -25.13 -15.76
N ASP A 324 2.07 -25.72 -14.57
CA ASP A 324 3.33 -26.37 -14.20
C ASP A 324 3.28 -27.87 -14.51
N ASP A 325 2.70 -28.65 -13.59
CA ASP A 325 2.56 -30.11 -13.72
C ASP A 325 1.24 -30.49 -14.41
N PHE A 326 0.30 -29.58 -14.49
CA PHE A 326 -1.03 -29.78 -15.08
C PHE A 326 -1.51 -28.48 -15.76
N ASP A 327 -2.29 -28.63 -16.80
CA ASP A 327 -2.89 -27.52 -17.57
C ASP A 327 -4.39 -27.38 -17.33
N LEU A 328 -5.01 -28.37 -16.64
CA LEU A 328 -6.42 -28.38 -16.30
C LEU A 328 -6.62 -28.64 -14.80
N LEU A 329 -7.39 -27.76 -14.14
CA LEU A 329 -7.72 -27.86 -12.73
C LEU A 329 -9.23 -28.03 -12.52
N VAL A 330 -9.63 -29.17 -11.95
CA VAL A 330 -11.04 -29.49 -11.63
C VAL A 330 -11.28 -29.19 -10.14
N VAL A 331 -12.06 -28.15 -9.86
CA VAL A 331 -12.34 -27.72 -8.49
C VAL A 331 -13.69 -28.27 -8.02
N THR A 332 -13.66 -29.06 -6.96
CA THR A 332 -14.82 -29.77 -6.41
C THR A 332 -15.18 -29.26 -4.99
N GLY A 333 -16.31 -29.67 -4.48
CA GLY A 333 -16.77 -29.30 -3.13
C GLY A 333 -18.13 -28.59 -3.12
N PRO A 334 -18.67 -28.18 -1.95
CA PRO A 334 -19.96 -27.53 -1.84
C PRO A 334 -19.97 -26.12 -2.49
N ASN A 335 -21.13 -25.66 -2.96
CA ASN A 335 -21.28 -24.32 -3.60
C ASN A 335 -20.88 -23.19 -2.66
N THR A 336 -21.20 -23.35 -1.39
CA THR A 336 -20.84 -22.37 -0.34
C THR A 336 -19.34 -22.36 0.00
N GLY A 337 -18.56 -23.29 -0.54
CA GLY A 337 -17.14 -23.50 -0.21
C GLY A 337 -16.17 -22.47 -0.82
N GLY A 338 -16.62 -21.67 -1.80
CA GLY A 338 -15.79 -20.65 -2.47
C GLY A 338 -15.22 -21.06 -3.82
N LYS A 339 -15.74 -22.12 -4.47
CA LYS A 339 -15.33 -22.58 -5.81
C LYS A 339 -15.37 -21.44 -6.84
N THR A 340 -16.53 -20.81 -7.02
CA THR A 340 -16.73 -19.69 -7.93
C THR A 340 -15.81 -18.52 -7.62
N VAL A 341 -15.58 -18.24 -6.31
CA VAL A 341 -14.69 -17.15 -5.88
C VAL A 341 -13.24 -17.46 -6.25
N SER A 342 -12.78 -18.70 -6.09
CA SER A 342 -11.43 -19.11 -6.48
C SER A 342 -11.22 -18.99 -8.00
N LEU A 343 -12.21 -19.39 -8.78
CA LEU A 343 -12.21 -19.26 -10.24
C LEU A 343 -12.17 -17.79 -10.66
N LYS A 344 -13.06 -16.95 -10.10
CA LYS A 344 -13.08 -15.49 -10.31
C LYS A 344 -11.76 -14.85 -9.89
N THR A 345 -11.16 -15.30 -8.79
CA THR A 345 -9.88 -14.76 -8.32
C THR A 345 -8.78 -14.99 -9.36
N ALA A 346 -8.65 -16.21 -9.89
CA ALA A 346 -7.65 -16.53 -10.92
C ALA A 346 -7.83 -15.65 -12.17
N GLY A 347 -9.05 -15.57 -12.71
CA GLY A 347 -9.33 -14.79 -13.90
C GLY A 347 -9.16 -13.29 -13.69
N LEU A 348 -9.74 -12.75 -12.61
CA LEU A 348 -9.69 -11.32 -12.34
C LEU A 348 -8.26 -10.82 -12.06
N LEU A 349 -7.46 -11.56 -11.28
CA LEU A 349 -6.08 -11.18 -11.02
C LEU A 349 -5.21 -11.25 -12.28
N THR A 350 -5.49 -12.20 -13.19
CA THR A 350 -4.84 -12.25 -14.49
C THR A 350 -5.16 -11.01 -15.33
N LEU A 351 -6.43 -10.61 -15.42
CA LEU A 351 -6.85 -9.39 -16.12
C LEU A 351 -6.24 -8.14 -15.49
N MET A 352 -6.25 -8.03 -14.15
CA MET A 352 -5.63 -6.93 -13.42
C MET A 352 -4.13 -6.83 -13.72
N GLY A 353 -3.42 -7.94 -13.62
CA GLY A 353 -1.99 -7.98 -13.90
C GLY A 353 -1.67 -7.54 -15.33
N GLN A 354 -2.40 -8.04 -16.34
CA GLN A 354 -2.23 -7.65 -17.73
C GLN A 354 -2.60 -6.18 -18.01
N ALA A 355 -3.38 -5.56 -17.13
CA ALA A 355 -3.69 -4.11 -17.16
C ALA A 355 -2.65 -3.25 -16.41
N GLY A 356 -1.54 -3.81 -15.95
CA GLY A 356 -0.51 -3.07 -15.20
C GLY A 356 -0.91 -2.77 -13.75
N LEU A 357 -1.96 -3.39 -13.22
CA LEU A 357 -2.38 -3.28 -11.83
C LEU A 357 -1.64 -4.30 -10.98
N HIS A 358 -1.21 -3.92 -9.80
CA HIS A 358 -0.72 -4.84 -8.79
C HIS A 358 -1.87 -5.69 -8.24
N ILE A 359 -1.58 -6.91 -7.86
CA ILE A 359 -2.57 -7.89 -7.41
C ILE A 359 -2.49 -8.14 -5.90
N PRO A 360 -3.61 -8.32 -5.19
CA PRO A 360 -3.63 -8.63 -3.77
C PRO A 360 -3.20 -10.08 -3.49
N ALA A 361 -1.92 -10.36 -3.70
CA ALA A 361 -1.28 -11.64 -3.51
C ALA A 361 0.07 -11.45 -2.82
N MET A 362 0.73 -12.54 -2.41
CA MET A 362 2.08 -12.47 -1.85
C MET A 362 3.11 -12.19 -2.95
N ASP A 363 4.21 -11.58 -2.55
CA ASP A 363 5.37 -11.35 -3.42
C ASP A 363 5.82 -12.65 -4.12
N ARG A 364 6.39 -12.51 -5.31
CA ARG A 364 6.76 -13.63 -6.20
C ARG A 364 5.59 -14.47 -6.70
N SER A 365 4.36 -13.95 -6.68
CA SER A 365 3.26 -14.52 -7.46
C SER A 365 3.53 -14.34 -8.94
N GLN A 366 3.20 -15.35 -9.74
CA GLN A 366 3.46 -15.37 -11.18
C GLN A 366 2.15 -15.42 -11.94
N LEU A 367 2.10 -14.66 -13.02
CA LEU A 367 1.01 -14.66 -13.99
C LEU A 367 1.58 -14.86 -15.39
N SER A 368 0.77 -15.36 -16.30
CA SER A 368 1.13 -15.41 -17.72
C SER A 368 0.33 -14.41 -18.53
N VAL A 369 0.84 -14.07 -19.69
CA VAL A 369 0.12 -13.28 -20.67
C VAL A 369 -0.78 -14.20 -21.47
N PHE A 370 -2.09 -13.97 -21.38
CA PHE A 370 -3.10 -14.66 -22.18
C PHE A 370 -3.68 -13.70 -23.21
N HIS A 371 -3.79 -14.16 -24.45
CA HIS A 371 -4.41 -13.38 -25.52
C HIS A 371 -5.92 -13.26 -25.30
N GLN A 372 -6.55 -14.33 -24.82
CA GLN A 372 -7.96 -14.35 -24.48
C GLN A 372 -8.19 -14.99 -23.10
N VAL A 373 -9.13 -14.45 -22.39
CA VAL A 373 -9.71 -15.07 -21.20
C VAL A 373 -11.18 -15.31 -21.47
N TYR A 374 -11.61 -16.56 -21.36
CA TYR A 374 -13.02 -16.95 -21.50
C TYR A 374 -13.55 -17.34 -20.13
N ALA A 375 -14.75 -16.90 -19.82
CA ALA A 375 -15.39 -17.20 -18.55
C ALA A 375 -16.88 -17.50 -18.75
N ASP A 376 -17.26 -18.72 -18.40
CA ASP A 376 -18.66 -19.11 -18.27
C ASP A 376 -18.97 -19.23 -16.78
N ILE A 377 -19.34 -18.09 -16.17
CA ILE A 377 -19.53 -17.91 -14.73
C ILE A 377 -20.81 -17.12 -14.50
N GLY A 378 -21.68 -17.64 -13.65
CA GLY A 378 -22.90 -16.98 -13.18
C GLY A 378 -24.19 -17.62 -13.68
N ASP A 379 -25.23 -17.52 -12.85
CA ASP A 379 -26.59 -17.91 -13.21
C ASP A 379 -27.20 -16.81 -14.09
N GLU A 380 -27.40 -17.06 -15.37
CA GLU A 380 -28.21 -16.21 -16.25
C GLU A 380 -29.72 -16.34 -15.89
N GLN A 381 -30.09 -16.03 -14.64
CA GLN A 381 -31.49 -15.96 -14.20
C GLN A 381 -32.16 -14.65 -14.61
N SER A 382 -31.86 -14.12 -15.76
CA SER A 382 -32.65 -13.02 -16.31
C SER A 382 -33.97 -13.56 -16.88
N ILE A 383 -35.08 -13.12 -16.31
CA ILE A 383 -36.44 -13.46 -16.72
C ILE A 383 -36.70 -13.15 -18.21
N GLU A 384 -35.83 -12.35 -18.84
CA GLU A 384 -35.96 -11.91 -20.23
C GLU A 384 -35.42 -12.91 -21.28
N GLN A 385 -34.63 -13.91 -20.88
CA GLN A 385 -34.10 -14.92 -21.81
C GLN A 385 -34.80 -16.26 -21.61
N SER A 386 -35.64 -16.62 -22.58
CA SER A 386 -36.45 -17.85 -22.63
C SER A 386 -35.67 -19.16 -22.91
N LEU A 387 -34.33 -19.11 -22.93
CA LEU A 387 -33.45 -20.26 -23.08
C LEU A 387 -33.24 -20.93 -21.73
N SER A 388 -33.24 -22.27 -21.67
CA SER A 388 -32.87 -22.97 -20.44
C SER A 388 -31.43 -22.64 -20.07
N THR A 389 -31.10 -22.59 -18.76
CA THR A 389 -29.77 -22.30 -18.22
C THR A 389 -28.69 -23.14 -18.92
N PHE A 390 -28.97 -24.43 -19.17
CA PHE A 390 -28.07 -25.33 -19.90
C PHE A 390 -27.77 -24.85 -21.33
N SER A 391 -28.82 -24.41 -22.08
CA SER A 391 -28.61 -23.95 -23.47
C SER A 391 -27.76 -22.68 -23.54
N SER A 392 -27.90 -21.77 -22.58
CA SER A 392 -27.10 -20.55 -22.48
C SER A 392 -25.63 -20.86 -22.23
N HIS A 393 -25.36 -21.75 -21.27
CA HIS A 393 -23.98 -22.22 -20.99
C HIS A 393 -23.37 -22.90 -22.21
N MET A 394 -24.10 -23.82 -22.87
CA MET A 394 -23.61 -24.53 -24.05
C MET A 394 -23.33 -23.58 -25.22
N THR A 395 -24.15 -22.55 -25.42
CA THR A 395 -23.90 -21.54 -26.45
C THR A 395 -22.56 -20.81 -26.19
N ASN A 396 -22.26 -20.48 -24.95
CA ASN A 396 -20.99 -19.88 -24.58
C ASN A 396 -19.82 -20.84 -24.83
N VAL A 397 -19.94 -22.07 -24.35
CA VAL A 397 -18.93 -23.12 -24.54
C VAL A 397 -18.63 -23.31 -26.02
N VAL A 398 -19.65 -23.41 -26.88
CA VAL A 398 -19.49 -23.53 -28.32
C VAL A 398 -18.73 -22.34 -28.93
N SER A 399 -18.96 -21.12 -28.43
CA SER A 399 -18.19 -19.96 -28.89
C SER A 399 -16.73 -20.04 -28.46
N PHE A 400 -16.44 -20.44 -27.23
CA PHE A 400 -15.07 -20.59 -26.72
C PHE A 400 -14.29 -21.66 -27.47
N LEU A 401 -14.89 -22.83 -27.68
CA LEU A 401 -14.25 -23.93 -28.37
C LEU A 401 -13.84 -23.61 -29.82
N LYS A 402 -14.50 -22.66 -30.46
CA LYS A 402 -14.16 -22.21 -31.83
C LYS A 402 -12.93 -21.30 -31.86
N GLU A 403 -12.73 -20.50 -30.82
CA GLU A 403 -11.75 -19.40 -30.80
C GLU A 403 -10.57 -19.63 -29.86
N ALA A 404 -10.74 -20.49 -28.83
CA ALA A 404 -9.73 -20.74 -27.82
C ALA A 404 -8.52 -21.51 -28.40
N ASP A 405 -7.34 -21.03 -28.07
CA ASP A 405 -6.03 -21.57 -28.43
C ASP A 405 -5.14 -21.79 -27.19
N SER A 406 -3.90 -22.22 -27.40
CA SER A 406 -2.93 -22.44 -26.32
C SER A 406 -2.65 -21.18 -25.48
N ASP A 407 -2.86 -19.99 -26.05
CA ASP A 407 -2.65 -18.68 -25.41
C ASP A 407 -3.91 -18.18 -24.70
N SER A 408 -4.88 -19.06 -24.47
CA SER A 408 -6.15 -18.76 -23.84
C SER A 408 -6.24 -19.33 -22.43
N LEU A 409 -6.94 -18.60 -21.53
CA LEU A 409 -7.37 -19.08 -20.22
C LEU A 409 -8.89 -19.29 -20.24
N VAL A 410 -9.36 -20.49 -19.91
CA VAL A 410 -10.77 -20.84 -19.92
C VAL A 410 -11.24 -21.18 -18.51
N LEU A 411 -12.34 -20.59 -18.10
CA LEU A 411 -12.90 -20.69 -16.76
C LEU A 411 -14.36 -21.11 -16.83
N PHE A 412 -14.68 -22.28 -16.26
CA PHE A 412 -16.04 -22.82 -16.22
C PHE A 412 -16.55 -22.91 -14.79
N ASP A 413 -17.73 -22.35 -14.52
CA ASP A 413 -18.42 -22.59 -13.26
C ASP A 413 -19.58 -23.57 -13.47
N GLU A 414 -19.62 -24.64 -12.70
CA GLU A 414 -20.62 -25.71 -12.74
C GLU A 414 -20.82 -26.33 -14.14
N LEU A 415 -19.69 -26.68 -14.80
CA LEU A 415 -19.71 -27.23 -16.16
C LEU A 415 -20.59 -28.48 -16.25
N GLY A 416 -21.53 -28.48 -17.19
CA GLY A 416 -22.46 -29.57 -17.43
C GLY A 416 -23.76 -29.53 -16.59
N ALA A 417 -23.90 -28.53 -15.69
CA ALA A 417 -25.11 -28.39 -14.86
C ALA A 417 -26.37 -28.03 -15.71
N GLY A 418 -27.55 -28.33 -15.20
CA GLY A 418 -28.81 -27.95 -15.81
C GLY A 418 -29.40 -28.96 -16.82
N THR A 419 -28.79 -30.17 -16.94
CA THR A 419 -29.32 -31.31 -17.72
C THR A 419 -29.28 -32.59 -16.90
N ASP A 420 -29.56 -33.76 -17.53
CA ASP A 420 -29.39 -35.06 -16.88
C ASP A 420 -27.95 -35.20 -16.36
N PRO A 421 -27.74 -35.61 -15.10
CA PRO A 421 -26.40 -35.67 -14.51
C PRO A 421 -25.41 -36.52 -15.28
N THR A 422 -25.86 -37.64 -15.85
CA THR A 422 -25.00 -38.58 -16.59
C THR A 422 -24.56 -37.96 -17.92
N GLU A 423 -25.50 -37.34 -18.64
CA GLU A 423 -25.23 -36.64 -19.90
C GLU A 423 -24.35 -35.38 -19.64
N GLY A 424 -24.66 -34.63 -18.59
CA GLY A 424 -23.90 -33.46 -18.20
C GLY A 424 -22.44 -33.78 -17.86
N ALA A 425 -22.21 -34.82 -17.07
CA ALA A 425 -20.88 -35.30 -16.75
C ALA A 425 -20.09 -35.78 -17.99
N ALA A 426 -20.73 -36.54 -18.87
CA ALA A 426 -20.12 -37.04 -20.12
C ALA A 426 -19.71 -35.89 -21.05
N LEU A 427 -20.59 -34.88 -21.22
CA LEU A 427 -20.31 -33.67 -22.00
C LEU A 427 -19.16 -32.88 -21.39
N ALA A 428 -19.18 -32.66 -20.07
CA ALA A 428 -18.15 -31.92 -19.35
C ALA A 428 -16.76 -32.58 -19.50
N ILE A 429 -16.66 -33.90 -19.32
CA ILE A 429 -15.42 -34.67 -19.59
C ILE A 429 -14.93 -34.48 -21.01
N SER A 430 -15.85 -34.59 -21.99
CA SER A 430 -15.49 -34.46 -23.40
C SER A 430 -14.97 -33.05 -23.75
N ILE A 431 -15.60 -31.99 -23.19
CA ILE A 431 -15.17 -30.61 -23.37
C ILE A 431 -13.79 -30.39 -22.73
N LEU A 432 -13.61 -30.86 -21.50
CA LEU A 432 -12.36 -30.71 -20.78
C LEU A 432 -11.21 -31.51 -21.45
N SER A 433 -11.48 -32.71 -21.93
CA SER A 433 -10.49 -33.50 -22.69
C SER A 433 -10.05 -32.79 -23.97
N TYR A 434 -11.00 -32.23 -24.72
CA TYR A 434 -10.70 -31.44 -25.92
C TYR A 434 -9.78 -30.24 -25.65
N LEU A 435 -10.03 -29.51 -24.55
CA LEU A 435 -9.20 -28.38 -24.16
C LEU A 435 -7.83 -28.81 -23.66
N HIS A 436 -7.77 -29.90 -22.88
CA HIS A 436 -6.54 -30.49 -22.39
C HIS A 436 -5.64 -30.98 -23.53
N GLU A 437 -6.17 -31.70 -24.50
CA GLU A 437 -5.43 -32.19 -25.69
C GLU A 437 -4.79 -31.04 -26.48
N ARG A 438 -5.35 -29.81 -26.40
CA ARG A 438 -4.82 -28.60 -27.02
C ARG A 438 -3.90 -27.80 -26.14
N GLY A 439 -3.67 -28.23 -24.90
CA GLY A 439 -2.83 -27.54 -23.93
C GLY A 439 -3.38 -26.21 -23.46
N ILE A 440 -4.71 -26.01 -23.54
CA ILE A 440 -5.39 -24.77 -23.13
C ILE A 440 -5.53 -24.73 -21.63
N ARG A 441 -5.06 -23.65 -20.99
CA ARG A 441 -5.16 -23.49 -19.53
C ARG A 441 -6.60 -23.38 -19.10
N THR A 442 -7.07 -24.35 -18.32
CA THR A 442 -8.48 -24.47 -17.98
C THR A 442 -8.68 -24.68 -16.48
N MET A 443 -9.63 -23.96 -15.91
CA MET A 443 -10.17 -24.23 -14.58
C MET A 443 -11.67 -24.49 -14.68
N ALA A 444 -12.16 -25.57 -14.10
CA ALA A 444 -13.57 -25.90 -14.09
C ALA A 444 -14.04 -26.25 -12.68
N THR A 445 -15.21 -25.75 -12.28
CA THR A 445 -15.87 -26.21 -11.06
C THR A 445 -16.95 -27.20 -11.40
N THR A 446 -17.19 -28.17 -10.53
CA THR A 446 -18.20 -29.19 -10.74
C THR A 446 -18.69 -29.83 -9.44
N HIS A 447 -19.84 -30.51 -9.53
CA HIS A 447 -20.38 -31.38 -8.50
C HIS A 447 -20.34 -32.86 -8.88
N TYR A 448 -19.97 -33.19 -10.12
CA TYR A 448 -19.99 -34.54 -10.63
C TYR A 448 -18.79 -35.35 -10.11
N SER A 449 -19.09 -36.55 -9.60
CA SER A 449 -18.05 -37.46 -9.11
C SER A 449 -17.20 -38.03 -10.26
N GLU A 450 -17.77 -38.19 -11.44
CA GLU A 450 -17.11 -38.67 -12.65
C GLU A 450 -15.95 -37.74 -13.07
N LEU A 451 -16.09 -36.44 -12.87
CA LEU A 451 -14.99 -35.50 -13.18
C LEU A 451 -13.85 -35.58 -12.15
N LYS A 452 -14.14 -35.96 -10.91
CA LYS A 452 -13.08 -36.30 -9.93
C LYS A 452 -12.24 -37.48 -10.39
N VAL A 453 -12.93 -38.54 -10.87
CA VAL A 453 -12.28 -39.77 -11.41
C VAL A 453 -11.45 -39.40 -12.64
N TYR A 454 -12.03 -38.64 -13.58
CA TYR A 454 -11.34 -38.16 -14.78
C TYR A 454 -10.03 -37.44 -14.40
N ALA A 455 -10.05 -36.54 -13.46
CA ALA A 455 -8.87 -35.80 -13.02
C ALA A 455 -7.83 -36.70 -12.28
N LEU A 456 -8.25 -37.80 -11.63
CA LEU A 456 -7.33 -38.76 -11.00
C LEU A 456 -6.67 -39.67 -12.02
N SER A 457 -7.36 -39.97 -13.12
CA SER A 457 -6.92 -40.97 -14.14
C SER A 457 -6.19 -40.31 -15.31
N THR A 458 -6.27 -38.98 -15.49
CA THR A 458 -5.72 -38.33 -16.69
C THR A 458 -4.48 -37.51 -16.30
N PRO A 459 -3.28 -37.89 -16.80
CA PRO A 459 -2.06 -37.10 -16.58
C PRO A 459 -2.22 -35.66 -17.12
N GLY A 460 -1.78 -34.65 -16.35
CA GLY A 460 -1.90 -33.23 -16.72
C GLY A 460 -3.25 -32.62 -16.33
N VAL A 461 -4.15 -33.37 -15.70
CA VAL A 461 -5.38 -32.90 -15.08
C VAL A 461 -5.28 -33.08 -13.57
N GLU A 462 -5.60 -32.06 -12.80
CA GLU A 462 -5.46 -32.13 -11.34
C GLU A 462 -6.79 -31.79 -10.65
N ASN A 463 -7.06 -32.46 -9.53
CA ASN A 463 -8.17 -32.14 -8.66
C ASN A 463 -7.83 -31.02 -7.70
N ALA A 464 -8.83 -30.22 -7.34
CA ALA A 464 -8.77 -29.34 -6.18
C ALA A 464 -10.09 -29.37 -5.42
N CYS A 465 -10.04 -29.06 -4.13
CA CYS A 465 -11.24 -28.88 -3.35
C CYS A 465 -11.20 -27.58 -2.54
N CYS A 466 -12.39 -27.01 -2.33
CA CYS A 466 -12.57 -25.98 -1.32
C CYS A 466 -12.84 -26.63 0.02
N GLU A 467 -11.94 -26.39 0.99
CA GLU A 467 -12.01 -27.01 2.32
C GLU A 467 -13.28 -26.58 3.05
N PHE A 468 -13.96 -27.57 3.66
CA PHE A 468 -15.17 -27.37 4.45
C PHE A 468 -15.00 -27.99 5.83
N ASN A 469 -15.23 -27.19 6.87
CA ASN A 469 -15.15 -27.69 8.26
C ASN A 469 -16.49 -28.32 8.67
N VAL A 470 -16.51 -29.64 8.72
CA VAL A 470 -17.71 -30.43 9.09
C VAL A 470 -18.10 -30.23 10.55
N GLU A 471 -17.17 -29.90 11.45
CA GLU A 471 -17.47 -29.66 12.86
C GLU A 471 -18.24 -28.36 13.08
N THR A 472 -17.86 -27.29 12.38
CA THR A 472 -18.48 -25.97 12.51
C THR A 472 -19.57 -25.71 11.49
N LEU A 473 -19.77 -26.59 10.50
CA LEU A 473 -20.63 -26.42 9.31
C LEU A 473 -20.32 -25.12 8.54
N ARG A 474 -19.06 -24.70 8.54
CA ARG A 474 -18.63 -23.47 7.86
C ARG A 474 -17.55 -23.78 6.84
N PRO A 475 -17.61 -23.11 5.67
CA PRO A 475 -16.49 -23.17 4.72
C PRO A 475 -15.27 -22.47 5.32
N THR A 476 -14.11 -23.04 5.11
CA THR A 476 -12.82 -22.37 5.43
C THR A 476 -12.34 -21.49 4.28
N TYR A 477 -12.92 -21.67 3.08
CA TYR A 477 -12.58 -21.01 1.83
C TYR A 477 -11.13 -21.25 1.36
N ARG A 478 -10.42 -22.20 1.94
CA ARG A 478 -9.07 -22.60 1.49
C ARG A 478 -9.18 -23.52 0.29
N LEU A 479 -8.36 -23.27 -0.72
CA LEU A 479 -8.24 -24.14 -1.90
C LEU A 479 -7.10 -25.14 -1.68
N LEU A 480 -7.41 -26.43 -1.75
CA LEU A 480 -6.47 -27.53 -1.63
C LEU A 480 -6.32 -28.19 -2.99
N ILE A 481 -5.17 -27.98 -3.64
CA ILE A 481 -4.87 -28.58 -4.95
C ILE A 481 -4.29 -29.97 -4.74
N GLY A 482 -4.73 -30.89 -5.59
CA GLY A 482 -4.35 -32.30 -5.53
C GLY A 482 -5.24 -33.17 -4.65
N VAL A 483 -6.31 -32.59 -4.11
CA VAL A 483 -7.28 -33.29 -3.25
C VAL A 483 -8.65 -33.20 -3.90
N PRO A 484 -9.30 -34.31 -4.25
CA PRO A 484 -10.69 -34.29 -4.67
C PRO A 484 -11.62 -33.99 -3.49
N GLY A 485 -12.61 -33.14 -3.70
CA GLY A 485 -13.55 -32.76 -2.64
C GLY A 485 -14.54 -33.86 -2.32
N LYS A 486 -14.87 -34.00 -1.02
CA LYS A 486 -15.91 -34.87 -0.51
C LYS A 486 -17.30 -34.30 -0.67
N SER A 487 -18.27 -35.20 -0.81
CA SER A 487 -19.66 -34.90 -0.57
C SER A 487 -19.92 -34.98 0.96
N ASN A 488 -20.27 -33.85 1.58
CA ASN A 488 -20.56 -33.79 3.01
C ASN A 488 -22.08 -33.68 3.30
N ALA A 489 -22.92 -34.00 2.30
CA ALA A 489 -24.37 -33.81 2.38
C ALA A 489 -24.99 -34.51 3.60
N PHE A 490 -24.65 -35.77 3.85
CA PHE A 490 -25.18 -36.52 4.99
C PHE A 490 -24.71 -35.98 6.35
N ALA A 491 -23.42 -35.62 6.46
CA ALA A 491 -22.87 -35.04 7.67
C ALA A 491 -23.50 -33.68 8.00
N ILE A 492 -23.70 -32.87 6.96
CA ILE A 492 -24.37 -31.56 7.07
C ILE A 492 -25.84 -31.76 7.47
N SER A 493 -26.58 -32.67 6.81
CA SER A 493 -27.99 -32.95 7.07
C SER A 493 -28.21 -33.49 8.51
N SER A 494 -27.35 -34.38 9.01
CA SER A 494 -27.40 -34.89 10.39
C SER A 494 -27.23 -33.74 11.39
N LYS A 495 -26.24 -32.88 11.18
CA LYS A 495 -26.01 -31.73 12.08
C LYS A 495 -27.07 -30.65 12.00
N LEU A 496 -27.80 -30.54 10.88
CA LEU A 496 -28.96 -29.65 10.75
C LEU A 496 -30.23 -30.24 11.37
N GLY A 497 -30.16 -31.47 11.88
CA GLY A 497 -31.25 -32.11 12.59
C GLY A 497 -32.13 -33.02 11.76
N LEU A 498 -31.69 -33.43 10.55
CA LEU A 498 -32.37 -34.46 9.80
C LEU A 498 -32.28 -35.81 10.59
N PRO A 499 -33.40 -36.51 10.88
CA PRO A 499 -33.38 -37.74 11.64
C PRO A 499 -32.45 -38.80 10.99
N ASP A 500 -31.65 -39.48 11.81
CA ASP A 500 -30.65 -40.45 11.36
C ASP A 500 -31.26 -41.59 10.55
N PHE A 501 -32.49 -42.03 10.82
CA PHE A 501 -33.15 -43.10 10.05
C PHE A 501 -33.44 -42.68 8.59
N ILE A 502 -33.62 -41.37 8.31
CA ILE A 502 -33.76 -40.84 6.96
C ILE A 502 -32.42 -40.88 6.23
N ILE A 503 -31.36 -40.49 6.94
CA ILE A 503 -30.00 -40.50 6.42
C ILE A 503 -29.53 -41.92 6.11
N GLU A 504 -29.80 -42.88 7.00
CA GLU A 504 -29.49 -44.27 6.76
C GLU A 504 -30.26 -44.86 5.57
N LYS A 505 -31.53 -44.53 5.47
CA LYS A 505 -32.35 -44.91 4.33
C LYS A 505 -31.87 -44.29 3.01
N ALA A 506 -31.36 -43.05 3.06
CA ALA A 506 -30.75 -42.41 1.90
C ALA A 506 -29.43 -43.03 1.51
N LYS A 507 -28.58 -43.39 2.46
CA LYS A 507 -27.33 -44.14 2.20
C LYS A 507 -27.59 -45.50 1.54
N GLN A 508 -28.62 -46.22 1.92
CA GLN A 508 -29.00 -47.50 1.32
C GLN A 508 -29.44 -47.40 -0.15
N GLN A 509 -29.75 -46.19 -0.64
CA GLN A 509 -30.06 -45.93 -2.04
C GLN A 509 -28.82 -45.62 -2.89
N ILE A 510 -27.65 -45.45 -2.27
CA ILE A 510 -26.38 -45.25 -2.96
C ILE A 510 -25.80 -46.64 -3.29
N SER A 511 -25.18 -46.77 -4.45
CA SER A 511 -24.55 -48.05 -4.81
C SER A 511 -23.32 -48.35 -3.94
N GLU A 512 -23.05 -49.65 -3.64
CA GLU A 512 -21.86 -50.08 -2.89
C GLU A 512 -20.54 -49.62 -3.56
N GLN A 513 -20.53 -49.42 -4.86
CA GLN A 513 -19.37 -48.94 -5.59
C GLN A 513 -19.08 -47.47 -5.33
N ASP A 514 -20.13 -46.63 -5.22
CA ASP A 514 -20.01 -45.18 -4.91
C ASP A 514 -19.59 -44.98 -3.44
N GLU A 515 -20.04 -45.81 -2.51
CA GLU A 515 -19.67 -45.74 -1.10
C GLU A 515 -18.19 -46.14 -0.90
N SER A 516 -17.72 -47.21 -1.53
CA SER A 516 -16.31 -47.64 -1.53
C SER A 516 -15.39 -46.59 -2.14
N PHE A 517 -15.82 -45.92 -3.21
CA PHE A 517 -15.05 -44.85 -3.85
C PHE A 517 -14.94 -43.58 -2.96
N GLU A 518 -16.02 -43.16 -2.29
CA GLU A 518 -16.02 -42.05 -1.35
C GLU A 518 -15.10 -42.33 -0.13
N ASP A 519 -15.00 -43.56 0.34
CA ASP A 519 -14.09 -43.95 1.42
C ASP A 519 -12.61 -43.90 0.99
N VAL A 520 -12.29 -44.30 -0.22
CA VAL A 520 -10.93 -44.21 -0.81
C VAL A 520 -10.56 -42.72 -0.98
N LEU A 521 -11.48 -41.90 -1.48
CA LEU A 521 -11.30 -40.45 -1.60
C LEU A 521 -11.05 -39.81 -0.21
N THR A 522 -11.75 -40.30 0.82
CA THR A 522 -11.58 -39.90 2.21
C THR A 522 -10.16 -40.14 2.72
N SER A 523 -9.63 -41.35 2.48
CA SER A 523 -8.28 -41.71 2.89
C SER A 523 -7.21 -40.92 2.16
N LEU A 524 -7.40 -40.67 0.85
CA LEU A 524 -6.53 -39.82 0.03
C LEU A 524 -6.52 -38.37 0.49
N GLU A 525 -7.71 -37.79 0.79
CA GLU A 525 -7.83 -36.44 1.28
C GLU A 525 -7.08 -36.24 2.63
N ASN A 526 -7.30 -37.15 3.58
CA ASN A 526 -6.61 -37.08 4.87
C ASN A 526 -5.09 -37.17 4.73
N SER A 527 -4.61 -38.09 3.87
CA SER A 527 -3.18 -38.24 3.63
C SER A 527 -2.57 -37.01 2.96
N ARG A 528 -3.27 -36.41 1.97
CA ARG A 528 -2.79 -35.23 1.27
C ARG A 528 -2.88 -33.94 2.10
N VAL A 529 -3.93 -33.74 2.90
CA VAL A 529 -3.99 -32.63 3.87
C VAL A 529 -2.79 -32.67 4.82
N THR A 530 -2.40 -33.87 5.25
CA THR A 530 -1.19 -34.06 6.07
C THR A 530 0.07 -33.63 5.30
N ILE A 531 0.21 -34.10 4.06
CA ILE A 531 1.35 -33.75 3.19
C ILE A 531 1.42 -32.25 2.87
N GLU A 532 0.27 -31.60 2.63
CA GLU A 532 0.21 -30.17 2.34
C GLU A 532 0.62 -29.33 3.57
N ASN A 533 0.14 -29.73 4.76
CA ASN A 533 0.56 -29.09 6.01
C ASN A 533 2.05 -29.27 6.29
N GLU A 534 2.60 -30.45 6.03
CA GLU A 534 4.04 -30.72 6.14
C GLU A 534 4.85 -29.90 5.12
N ARG A 535 4.39 -29.79 3.87
CA ARG A 535 5.01 -28.96 2.84
C ARG A 535 5.04 -27.48 3.25
N ALA A 536 3.92 -26.95 3.75
CA ALA A 536 3.85 -25.57 4.20
C ALA A 536 4.84 -25.30 5.36
N GLN A 537 5.00 -26.28 6.28
CA GLN A 537 6.00 -26.21 7.36
C GLN A 537 7.43 -26.24 6.80
N ILE A 538 7.70 -27.11 5.83
CA ILE A 538 9.01 -27.20 5.17
C ILE A 538 9.36 -25.88 4.45
N GLU A 539 8.41 -25.25 3.78
CA GLU A 539 8.64 -23.99 3.08
C GLU A 539 8.93 -22.85 4.08
N ALA A 540 8.18 -22.81 5.19
CA ALA A 540 8.46 -21.86 6.27
C ALA A 540 9.84 -22.07 6.92
N TYR A 541 10.24 -23.34 7.12
CA TYR A 541 11.59 -23.63 7.61
C TYR A 541 12.69 -23.27 6.61
N LYS A 542 12.43 -23.44 5.32
CA LYS A 542 13.38 -23.06 4.27
C LYS A 542 13.61 -21.55 4.24
N GLU A 543 12.55 -20.75 4.35
CA GLU A 543 12.67 -19.29 4.46
C GLU A 543 13.46 -18.87 5.73
N GLN A 544 13.20 -19.53 6.85
CA GLN A 544 13.96 -19.27 8.07
C GLN A 544 15.45 -19.63 7.92
N ILE A 545 15.75 -20.75 7.26
CA ILE A 545 17.15 -21.17 6.98
C ILE A 545 17.84 -20.18 6.05
N GLU A 546 17.18 -19.68 5.02
CA GLU A 546 17.74 -18.67 4.12
C GLU A 546 18.02 -17.34 4.86
N ALA A 547 17.09 -16.91 5.71
CA ALA A 547 17.27 -15.72 6.52
C ALA A 547 18.45 -15.87 7.52
N LEU A 548 18.56 -17.03 8.18
CA LEU A 548 19.66 -17.33 9.09
C LEU A 548 21.01 -17.43 8.37
N LYS A 549 21.02 -18.00 7.16
CA LYS A 549 22.24 -18.09 6.33
C LYS A 549 22.74 -16.69 5.97
N LYS A 550 21.84 -15.80 5.55
CA LYS A 550 22.18 -14.40 5.24
C LYS A 550 22.70 -13.64 6.48
N GLN A 551 22.12 -13.91 7.67
CA GLN A 551 22.64 -13.34 8.92
C GLN A 551 24.02 -13.88 9.31
N LEU A 552 24.29 -15.16 9.03
CA LEU A 552 25.60 -15.76 9.26
C LEU A 552 26.65 -15.19 8.32
N GLU A 553 26.34 -15.04 7.04
CA GLU A 553 27.24 -14.43 6.04
C GLU A 553 27.61 -13.00 6.43
N THR A 554 26.64 -12.17 6.80
CA THR A 554 26.92 -10.79 7.26
C THR A 554 27.69 -10.73 8.58
N LYS A 555 27.51 -11.69 9.49
CA LYS A 555 28.34 -11.80 10.71
C LYS A 555 29.76 -12.23 10.38
N GLN A 556 29.91 -13.14 9.45
CA GLN A 556 31.22 -13.64 9.01
C GLN A 556 32.05 -12.49 8.38
N GLU A 557 31.45 -11.75 7.46
CA GLU A 557 32.05 -10.56 6.83
C GLU A 557 32.51 -9.54 7.88
N ARG A 558 31.68 -9.22 8.87
CA ARG A 558 32.04 -8.31 9.96
C ARG A 558 33.18 -8.85 10.85
N LEU A 559 33.27 -10.16 11.03
CA LEU A 559 34.34 -10.79 11.77
C LEU A 559 35.65 -10.73 10.97
N ASP A 560 35.58 -10.99 9.69
CA ASP A 560 36.76 -10.92 8.79
C ASP A 560 37.28 -9.48 8.68
N GLU A 561 36.41 -8.49 8.53
CA GLU A 561 36.79 -7.06 8.56
C GLU A 561 37.47 -6.67 9.90
N ARG A 562 36.91 -7.16 11.03
CA ARG A 562 37.53 -6.91 12.35
C ARG A 562 38.89 -7.56 12.50
N ARG A 563 39.03 -8.81 12.01
CA ARG A 563 40.27 -9.53 11.99
C ARG A 563 41.35 -8.79 11.19
N ASP A 564 40.97 -8.36 9.99
CA ASP A 564 41.88 -7.66 9.09
C ASP A 564 42.30 -6.30 9.65
N LYS A 565 41.39 -5.59 10.32
CA LYS A 565 41.69 -4.34 11.01
C LYS A 565 42.66 -4.56 12.21
N ILE A 566 42.45 -5.64 12.97
CA ILE A 566 43.36 -6.01 14.09
C ILE A 566 44.73 -6.38 13.54
N LEU A 567 44.81 -7.17 12.47
CA LEU A 567 46.11 -7.56 11.85
C LEU A 567 46.83 -6.34 11.25
N LYS A 568 46.08 -5.42 10.62
CA LYS A 568 46.68 -4.18 10.11
C LYS A 568 47.26 -3.32 11.22
N ASN A 569 46.50 -3.11 12.30
CA ASN A 569 46.95 -2.35 13.46
C ASN A 569 48.17 -3.01 14.13
N ALA A 570 48.19 -4.35 14.26
CA ALA A 570 49.31 -5.10 14.82
C ALA A 570 50.58 -4.97 13.95
N ASN A 571 50.42 -5.02 12.62
CA ASN A 571 51.52 -4.81 11.68
C ASN A 571 52.07 -3.38 11.70
N GLU A 572 51.21 -2.38 11.83
CA GLU A 572 51.61 -0.97 11.96
C GLU A 572 52.38 -0.75 13.28
N GLU A 573 51.92 -1.33 14.39
CA GLU A 573 52.58 -1.27 15.67
C GLU A 573 53.95 -1.99 15.64
N ALA A 574 54.03 -3.18 15.02
CA ALA A 574 55.27 -3.90 14.83
C ALA A 574 56.30 -3.09 14.01
N LYS A 575 55.84 -2.45 12.92
CA LYS A 575 56.69 -1.54 12.11
C LYS A 575 57.19 -0.36 12.92
N ARG A 576 56.32 0.23 13.79
CA ARG A 576 56.72 1.33 14.66
C ARG A 576 57.79 0.89 15.66
N ILE A 577 57.62 -0.25 16.31
CA ILE A 577 58.60 -0.81 17.26
C ILE A 577 59.93 -1.11 16.56
N LEU A 578 59.90 -1.68 15.37
CA LEU A 578 61.12 -1.94 14.59
C LEU A 578 61.84 -0.64 14.17
N ALA A 579 61.08 0.40 13.78
CA ALA A 579 61.66 1.71 13.45
C ALA A 579 62.32 2.37 14.68
N GLU A 580 61.64 2.37 15.83
CA GLU A 580 62.16 2.90 17.09
C GLU A 580 63.44 2.12 17.57
N THR A 581 63.42 0.78 17.39
CA THR A 581 64.56 -0.08 17.73
C THR A 581 65.75 0.19 16.81
N LYS A 582 65.54 0.38 15.51
CA LYS A 582 66.57 0.75 14.55
C LYS A 582 67.20 2.11 14.87
N GLU A 583 66.36 3.11 15.13
CA GLU A 583 66.85 4.45 15.50
C GLU A 583 67.67 4.43 16.77
N TYR A 584 67.25 3.65 17.78
CA TYR A 584 68.02 3.45 19.01
C TYR A 584 69.34 2.72 18.78
N ALA A 585 69.31 1.67 17.92
CA ALA A 585 70.56 0.97 17.55
C ALA A 585 71.55 1.90 16.84
N ASP A 586 71.02 2.75 15.91
CA ASP A 586 71.83 3.74 15.20
C ASP A 586 72.43 4.82 16.15
N GLN A 587 71.68 5.26 17.16
CA GLN A 587 72.09 6.18 18.19
C GLN A 587 73.18 5.53 19.10
N THR A 588 72.98 4.28 19.50
CA THR A 588 73.94 3.51 20.32
C THR A 588 75.29 3.26 19.58
N MET A 589 75.16 2.94 18.27
CA MET A 589 76.36 2.82 17.42
C MET A 589 77.14 4.13 17.31
N LYS A 590 76.45 5.27 17.16
CA LYS A 590 77.06 6.60 17.13
C LYS A 590 77.78 6.92 18.47
N LEU A 591 77.17 6.57 19.59
CA LEU A 591 77.79 6.71 20.93
C LEU A 591 78.98 5.77 21.05
N PHE A 592 78.93 4.52 20.60
CA PHE A 592 80.07 3.60 20.64
C PHE A 592 81.21 4.10 19.77
N HIS A 593 81.00 4.66 18.62
CA HIS A 593 82.07 5.27 17.79
C HIS A 593 82.66 6.55 18.41
N LYS A 594 81.92 7.25 19.25
CA LYS A 594 82.38 8.41 20.02
C LYS A 594 83.26 7.98 21.23
N PHE A 595 82.92 6.85 21.89
CA PHE A 595 83.69 6.25 22.97
C PHE A 595 84.95 5.60 22.53
N GLN A 596 85.14 5.23 21.27
CA GLN A 596 86.45 4.72 20.76
C GLN A 596 87.53 5.78 20.64
N LYS A 597 87.22 7.07 20.79
CA LYS A 597 88.12 8.18 20.64
C LYS A 597 88.66 8.77 21.97
N ASP A 598 87.99 8.54 23.10
CA ASP A 598 88.40 9.06 24.41
C ASP A 598 88.19 7.98 25.49
N HIS A 599 89.10 7.95 26.53
CA HIS A 599 89.17 6.95 27.59
C HIS A 599 87.81 6.43 28.11
N VAL A 600 87.70 5.10 28.21
CA VAL A 600 86.50 4.36 28.58
C VAL A 600 86.01 4.71 29.97
N ASP A 601 84.86 5.42 30.09
CA ASP A 601 84.12 5.55 31.33
C ASP A 601 83.15 4.36 31.47
N THR A 602 83.51 3.37 32.26
CA THR A 602 82.81 2.14 32.56
C THR A 602 81.39 2.40 33.14
N ALA A 603 81.21 3.53 33.82
CA ALA A 603 79.93 3.91 34.41
C ALA A 603 78.87 4.32 33.36
N ALA A 604 79.31 4.91 32.24
CA ALA A 604 78.39 5.29 31.13
C ALA A 604 77.93 4.07 30.34
N VAL A 605 78.75 3.06 30.15
CA VAL A 605 78.43 1.79 29.51
C VAL A 605 77.41 0.97 30.33
N GLU A 606 77.56 0.94 31.64
CA GLU A 606 76.71 0.23 32.57
C GLU A 606 75.30 0.90 32.62
N LYS A 607 75.27 2.23 32.57
CA LYS A 607 74.04 3.01 32.54
C LYS A 607 73.25 2.75 31.24
N GLU A 608 73.88 2.63 30.11
CA GLU A 608 73.22 2.33 28.80
C GLU A 608 72.76 0.88 28.75
N ARG A 609 73.45 -0.04 29.34
CA ARG A 609 73.04 -1.44 29.51
C ARG A 609 71.81 -1.57 30.40
N GLN A 610 71.68 -0.74 31.44
CA GLN A 610 70.48 -0.65 32.27
C GLN A 610 69.34 -0.04 31.52
N ASN A 611 69.53 0.95 30.66
CA ASN A 611 68.50 1.57 29.80
C ASN A 611 68.01 0.59 28.77
N ILE A 612 68.81 -0.21 28.11
CA ILE A 612 68.47 -1.27 27.21
C ILE A 612 67.59 -2.32 27.92
N ARG A 613 68.00 -2.74 29.11
CA ARG A 613 67.29 -3.73 29.93
C ARG A 613 65.88 -3.19 30.37
N ALA A 614 65.82 -1.92 30.75
CA ALA A 614 64.51 -1.28 31.11
C ALA A 614 63.60 -1.13 29.94
N ARG A 615 64.10 -0.88 28.71
CA ARG A 615 63.25 -0.82 27.48
C ARG A 615 62.86 -2.22 27.02
N MET A 616 63.72 -3.24 27.11
CA MET A 616 63.27 -4.62 26.82
C MET A 616 62.17 -5.08 27.77
N ASN A 617 62.30 -4.78 29.06
CA ASN A 617 61.21 -5.12 30.02
C ASN A 617 59.92 -4.34 29.77
N LYS A 618 60.03 -3.13 29.25
CA LYS A 618 58.85 -2.32 28.88
C LYS A 618 58.18 -2.89 27.62
N ALA A 619 58.95 -3.37 26.66
CA ALA A 619 58.42 -4.03 25.45
C ALA A 619 57.82 -5.40 25.80
N ASP A 620 58.44 -6.20 26.67
CA ASP A 620 57.91 -7.48 27.14
C ASP A 620 56.57 -7.31 27.93
N ASN A 621 56.49 -6.25 28.75
CA ASN A 621 55.25 -5.94 29.46
C ASN A 621 54.13 -5.42 28.52
N ALA A 622 54.48 -4.77 27.40
CA ALA A 622 53.50 -4.34 26.39
C ALA A 622 53.04 -5.50 25.50
N LEU A 623 53.86 -6.51 25.29
CA LEU A 623 53.56 -7.73 24.55
C LEU A 623 52.83 -8.82 25.37
N SER A 624 52.86 -8.72 26.69
CA SER A 624 52.17 -9.65 27.56
C SER A 624 50.63 -9.38 27.49
N ILE A 625 49.95 -10.09 26.63
CA ILE A 625 48.47 -10.17 26.66
C ILE A 625 48.12 -10.74 28.03
N LYS A 626 47.56 -9.91 28.91
CA LYS A 626 46.90 -10.41 30.11
C LYS A 626 45.75 -11.30 29.69
N ALA A 627 45.99 -12.60 29.65
CA ALA A 627 44.94 -13.58 29.59
C ALA A 627 44.03 -13.33 30.81
N ALA A 628 42.74 -13.07 30.51
CA ALA A 628 41.73 -13.00 31.55
C ALA A 628 41.83 -14.27 32.42
N PRO A 629 41.70 -14.16 33.74
CA PRO A 629 41.81 -15.33 34.62
C PRO A 629 40.71 -16.30 34.23
N LYS A 630 41.07 -17.49 33.76
CA LYS A 630 40.14 -18.64 33.67
C LYS A 630 39.82 -19.02 35.12
N GLU A 631 38.59 -18.82 35.50
CA GLU A 631 38.08 -19.43 36.73
C GLU A 631 38.32 -20.95 36.70
N PRO A 632 38.71 -21.58 37.79
CA PRO A 632 38.98 -22.99 37.83
C PRO A 632 37.65 -23.74 37.61
N LYS A 633 37.52 -24.42 36.47
CA LYS A 633 36.38 -25.28 36.17
C LYS A 633 36.29 -26.38 37.23
N LYS A 634 35.18 -26.40 37.99
CA LYS A 634 34.85 -27.52 38.91
C LYS A 634 34.76 -28.79 38.06
N LYS A 635 35.60 -29.78 38.39
CA LYS A 635 35.49 -31.12 37.81
C LYS A 635 34.18 -31.75 38.35
N LEU A 636 33.25 -32.02 37.47
CA LEU A 636 31.99 -32.68 37.76
C LEU A 636 32.31 -34.13 38.24
N SER A 637 31.70 -34.54 39.33
CA SER A 637 31.75 -35.92 39.81
C SER A 637 30.42 -36.64 39.50
N ALA A 638 30.44 -38.01 39.49
CA ALA A 638 29.26 -38.82 39.20
C ALA A 638 28.11 -38.60 40.22
N LYS A 639 28.37 -37.93 41.35
CA LYS A 639 27.43 -37.61 42.39
C LYS A 639 26.70 -36.28 42.12
N ASP A 640 27.25 -35.43 41.26
CA ASP A 640 26.75 -34.11 41.00
C ASP A 640 25.77 -34.08 39.77
N LEU A 641 25.48 -35.27 39.19
CA LEU A 641 24.63 -35.44 38.01
C LEU A 641 23.41 -36.27 38.31
N SER A 642 22.23 -35.70 38.04
CA SER A 642 20.92 -36.36 38.20
C SER A 642 20.30 -36.61 36.82
N LEU A 643 19.37 -37.60 36.76
CA LEU A 643 18.55 -37.86 35.59
C LEU A 643 17.66 -36.64 35.32
N GLY A 644 17.73 -36.08 34.12
CA GLY A 644 16.96 -34.91 33.74
C GLY A 644 17.73 -33.59 33.80
N ASP A 645 18.98 -33.57 34.29
CA ASP A 645 19.80 -32.37 34.32
C ASP A 645 20.18 -31.94 32.90
N MET A 646 20.14 -30.61 32.66
CA MET A 646 20.60 -30.02 31.39
C MET A 646 22.13 -29.88 31.43
N VAL A 647 22.75 -30.48 30.44
CA VAL A 647 24.21 -30.44 30.29
C VAL A 647 24.62 -30.02 28.89
N ARG A 648 25.78 -29.36 28.81
CA ARG A 648 26.41 -28.99 27.55
C ARG A 648 27.49 -30.00 27.25
N ILE A 649 27.48 -30.61 26.10
CA ILE A 649 28.54 -31.49 25.59
C ILE A 649 29.60 -30.57 25.00
N LEU A 650 30.78 -30.52 25.64
CA LEU A 650 31.88 -29.59 25.27
C LEU A 650 32.46 -29.88 23.90
N SER A 651 32.62 -31.15 23.52
CA SER A 651 33.17 -31.60 22.25
C SER A 651 32.24 -31.28 21.04
N MET A 652 30.95 -31.23 21.27
CA MET A 652 29.94 -31.01 20.22
C MET A 652 29.29 -29.65 20.32
N ASN A 653 29.53 -28.91 21.41
CA ASN A 653 28.87 -27.61 21.72
C ASN A 653 27.33 -27.69 21.65
N LEU A 654 26.75 -28.80 22.04
CA LEU A 654 25.30 -29.06 22.04
C LEU A 654 24.80 -29.19 23.47
N THR A 655 23.58 -28.68 23.71
CA THR A 655 22.89 -28.87 25.01
C THR A 655 21.90 -30.03 24.93
N GLY A 656 21.85 -30.82 25.97
CA GLY A 656 20.93 -31.96 26.07
C GLY A 656 20.63 -32.35 27.53
N THR A 657 19.70 -33.23 27.70
CA THR A 657 19.28 -33.75 29.04
C THR A 657 19.89 -35.12 29.32
N ILE A 658 20.33 -35.33 30.58
CA ILE A 658 20.88 -36.62 30.99
C ILE A 658 19.77 -37.69 31.02
N SER A 659 19.92 -38.76 30.23
CA SER A 659 18.92 -39.80 30.08
C SER A 659 19.31 -41.14 30.76
N SER A 660 20.54 -41.26 31.30
CA SER A 660 20.98 -42.40 32.10
C SER A 660 22.05 -41.98 33.11
N ARG A 661 22.15 -42.75 34.23
CA ARG A 661 23.24 -42.57 35.21
C ARG A 661 24.55 -42.99 34.59
N PRO A 662 25.69 -42.43 35.05
CA PRO A 662 27.03 -42.82 34.61
C PRO A 662 27.32 -44.31 34.91
N ASP A 663 27.93 -45.00 33.96
CA ASP A 663 28.42 -46.36 34.16
C ASP A 663 29.73 -46.37 34.99
N SER A 664 30.25 -47.57 35.32
CA SER A 664 31.49 -47.72 36.09
C SER A 664 32.72 -47.13 35.40
N LYS A 665 32.66 -46.74 34.13
CA LYS A 665 33.72 -46.14 33.33
C LYS A 665 33.46 -44.63 33.10
N GLY A 666 32.45 -44.04 33.72
CA GLY A 666 32.15 -42.60 33.63
C GLY A 666 31.36 -42.20 32.35
N PHE A 667 30.83 -43.11 31.55
CA PHE A 667 29.99 -42.81 30.39
C PHE A 667 28.51 -42.77 30.76
N LEU A 668 27.79 -41.84 30.18
CA LEU A 668 26.35 -41.68 30.33
C LEU A 668 25.68 -41.31 29.01
N PHE A 669 24.41 -41.44 28.91
CA PHE A 669 23.64 -41.03 27.74
C PHE A 669 23.03 -39.67 27.95
N VAL A 670 23.29 -38.76 26.98
CA VAL A 670 22.67 -37.41 26.88
C VAL A 670 21.75 -37.39 25.69
N GLN A 671 20.55 -36.92 25.88
CA GLN A 671 19.53 -36.77 24.83
C GLN A 671 19.52 -35.34 24.34
N THR A 672 19.89 -35.14 23.07
CA THR A 672 19.83 -33.86 22.34
C THR A 672 18.74 -33.95 21.29
N GLY A 673 17.55 -33.47 21.61
CA GLY A 673 16.38 -33.62 20.75
C GLY A 673 15.98 -35.09 20.50
N ILE A 674 16.04 -35.58 19.27
CA ILE A 674 15.72 -36.98 18.91
C ILE A 674 16.94 -37.92 19.00
N ILE A 675 18.13 -37.39 19.16
CA ILE A 675 19.40 -38.17 19.15
C ILE A 675 19.87 -38.43 20.59
N ARG A 676 20.20 -39.68 20.88
CA ARG A 676 20.78 -40.13 22.13
C ARG A 676 22.25 -40.45 21.95
N SER A 677 23.11 -39.64 22.56
CA SER A 677 24.57 -39.78 22.44
C SER A 677 25.21 -40.29 23.73
N LYS A 678 26.17 -41.24 23.61
CA LYS A 678 26.97 -41.71 24.74
C LYS A 678 28.19 -40.81 24.94
N VAL A 679 28.28 -40.13 26.09
CA VAL A 679 29.29 -39.08 26.36
C VAL A 679 29.94 -39.38 27.70
N HIS A 680 31.24 -39.07 27.86
CA HIS A 680 32.00 -39.21 29.10
C HIS A 680 31.76 -38.01 30.02
N ILE A 681 31.73 -38.18 31.33
CA ILE A 681 31.45 -37.13 32.32
C ILE A 681 32.40 -35.92 32.24
N SER A 682 33.65 -36.12 31.80
CA SER A 682 34.64 -35.04 31.65
C SER A 682 34.35 -34.11 30.47
N ASP A 683 33.45 -34.48 29.58
CA ASP A 683 33.03 -33.72 28.39
C ASP A 683 31.72 -33.00 28.59
N LEU A 684 31.28 -32.94 29.83
CA LEU A 684 29.99 -32.32 30.20
C LEU A 684 30.23 -31.09 31.10
N GLU A 685 29.41 -30.07 30.90
CA GLU A 685 29.29 -28.89 31.74
C GLU A 685 27.82 -28.71 32.13
N LEU A 686 27.52 -28.58 33.43
CA LEU A 686 26.18 -28.29 33.90
C LEU A 686 25.78 -26.87 33.45
N VAL A 687 24.57 -26.74 32.88
CA VAL A 687 24.00 -25.46 32.51
C VAL A 687 22.98 -25.11 33.59
N ASP A 688 23.31 -24.12 34.41
CA ASP A 688 22.37 -23.57 35.40
C ASP A 688 21.28 -22.80 34.66
N GLU A 689 20.14 -23.43 34.36
CA GLU A 689 18.90 -22.72 34.07
C GLU A 689 18.13 -22.45 35.37
N PRO A 690 17.43 -21.31 35.49
CA PRO A 690 16.57 -21.07 36.65
C PRO A 690 15.49 -22.17 36.68
N VAL A 691 15.47 -22.94 37.74
CA VAL A 691 14.59 -24.08 37.99
C VAL A 691 13.13 -23.65 37.83
N ILE A 692 12.49 -24.09 36.74
CA ILE A 692 11.04 -24.19 36.68
C ILE A 692 10.68 -25.57 37.21
N SER A 693 10.46 -25.66 38.50
CA SER A 693 9.96 -26.86 39.16
C SER A 693 8.63 -27.26 38.53
N SER A 694 8.62 -28.40 37.86
CA SER A 694 7.39 -29.08 37.45
C SER A 694 6.71 -29.71 38.68
N SER A 695 5.93 -28.94 39.39
CA SER A 695 4.92 -29.49 40.30
C SER A 695 3.60 -28.76 40.06
N ALA A 696 2.58 -29.57 39.76
CA ALA A 696 1.18 -29.23 39.68
C ALA A 696 0.74 -28.27 38.54
N LEU A 697 0.59 -28.82 37.33
CA LEU A 697 -0.35 -28.31 36.34
C LEU A 697 -1.78 -28.41 36.83
N GLN A 698 -2.21 -27.45 37.64
CA GLN A 698 -3.63 -27.13 37.71
C GLN A 698 -3.96 -26.26 36.50
N LYS A 699 -4.88 -26.77 35.68
CA LYS A 699 -5.47 -26.12 34.51
C LYS A 699 -6.08 -24.78 34.92
N THR A 700 -5.38 -23.68 34.65
CA THR A 700 -6.01 -22.37 34.57
C THR A 700 -5.69 -21.80 33.23
N GLY A 701 -6.74 -21.50 32.44
CA GLY A 701 -6.66 -21.04 31.05
C GLY A 701 -6.00 -19.68 30.79
N ALA A 702 -5.28 -19.11 31.78
CA ALA A 702 -4.64 -17.81 31.72
C ALA A 702 -3.30 -17.79 30.91
N GLY A 703 -2.59 -18.92 30.84
CA GLY A 703 -1.28 -18.98 30.17
C GLY A 703 -1.35 -18.95 28.64
N LYS A 704 -2.40 -19.55 28.03
CA LYS A 704 -2.61 -19.53 26.58
C LYS A 704 -3.10 -18.16 26.08
N ILE A 705 -3.76 -17.38 26.95
CA ILE A 705 -4.25 -16.03 26.61
C ILE A 705 -3.08 -15.02 26.59
N ARG A 706 -2.04 -15.21 27.40
CA ARG A 706 -0.87 -14.31 27.47
C ARG A 706 0.00 -14.35 26.22
N MET A 707 0.23 -15.52 25.62
CA MET A 707 1.11 -15.63 24.43
C MET A 707 0.45 -15.19 23.13
N SER A 708 -0.89 -15.27 23.02
CA SER A 708 -1.59 -14.83 21.80
C SER A 708 -1.89 -13.33 21.77
N LYS A 709 -1.88 -12.64 22.94
CA LYS A 709 -2.13 -11.19 23.00
C LYS A 709 -0.88 -10.34 22.81
N SER A 710 0.31 -10.84 23.13
CA SER A 710 1.55 -10.05 23.00
C SER A 710 1.97 -9.76 21.55
N SER A 711 1.47 -10.51 20.59
CA SER A 711 1.78 -10.33 19.15
C SER A 711 0.77 -9.50 18.37
N SER A 712 -0.35 -9.07 19.01
CA SER A 712 -1.47 -8.42 18.31
C SER A 712 -1.89 -7.05 18.85
N VAL A 713 -1.29 -6.54 19.94
CA VAL A 713 -1.65 -5.24 20.51
C VAL A 713 -0.89 -4.14 19.78
N SER A 714 -1.62 -3.25 19.10
CA SER A 714 -1.05 -2.07 18.46
C SER A 714 -0.45 -1.11 19.50
N THR A 715 0.66 -0.45 19.17
CA THR A 715 1.26 0.61 20.00
C THR A 715 0.50 1.94 19.93
N GLU A 716 -0.55 2.00 19.14
CA GLU A 716 -1.40 3.18 18.96
C GLU A 716 -2.88 2.81 18.99
N ILE A 717 -3.69 3.68 19.64
CA ILE A 717 -5.15 3.62 19.62
C ILE A 717 -5.72 4.94 19.10
N ASN A 718 -6.70 4.84 18.20
CA ASN A 718 -7.39 6.00 17.63
C ASN A 718 -8.81 6.13 18.21
N LEU A 719 -9.08 7.27 18.86
CA LEU A 719 -10.35 7.60 19.51
C LEU A 719 -11.11 8.72 18.78
N LEU A 720 -10.67 9.13 17.59
CA LEU A 720 -11.32 10.19 16.82
C LEU A 720 -12.78 9.86 16.50
N GLY A 721 -13.65 10.84 16.65
CA GLY A 721 -15.08 10.68 16.33
C GLY A 721 -15.89 9.92 17.38
N LYS A 722 -15.30 9.55 18.54
CA LYS A 722 -16.00 8.92 19.66
C LYS A 722 -16.49 9.95 20.67
N THR A 723 -17.56 9.60 21.38
CA THR A 723 -17.96 10.34 22.59
C THR A 723 -16.98 10.08 23.73
N VAL A 724 -16.96 10.94 24.75
CA VAL A 724 -16.02 10.80 25.87
C VAL A 724 -16.19 9.45 26.57
N ASP A 725 -17.43 9.02 26.83
CA ASP A 725 -17.74 7.77 27.54
C ASP A 725 -17.35 6.53 26.72
N GLU A 726 -17.63 6.54 25.42
CA GLU A 726 -17.20 5.47 24.51
C GLU A 726 -15.67 5.38 24.42
N ALA A 727 -15.01 6.51 24.32
CA ALA A 727 -13.57 6.58 24.25
C ALA A 727 -12.89 6.06 25.52
N ILE A 728 -13.42 6.36 26.69
CA ILE A 728 -12.90 5.85 27.98
C ILE A 728 -13.08 4.34 28.07
N ALA A 729 -14.24 3.79 27.67
CA ALA A 729 -14.48 2.36 27.70
C ALA A 729 -13.52 1.58 26.76
N ILE A 730 -13.25 2.12 25.58
CA ILE A 730 -12.31 1.54 24.61
C ILE A 730 -10.86 1.67 25.10
N LEU A 731 -10.52 2.83 25.68
CA LEU A 731 -9.20 3.11 26.23
C LEU A 731 -8.85 2.24 27.41
N ASP A 732 -9.80 1.99 28.31
CA ASP A 732 -9.64 1.11 29.49
C ASP A 732 -9.22 -0.29 29.06
N LYS A 733 -9.99 -0.90 28.14
CA LYS A 733 -9.68 -2.21 27.62
C LYS A 733 -8.33 -2.26 26.88
N TYR A 734 -8.03 -1.24 26.10
CA TYR A 734 -6.78 -1.15 25.36
C TYR A 734 -5.56 -1.03 26.27
N LEU A 735 -5.63 -0.19 27.32
CA LEU A 735 -4.53 -0.02 28.29
C LEU A 735 -4.28 -1.31 29.09
N ASP A 736 -5.34 -2.07 29.39
CA ASP A 736 -5.22 -3.39 30.01
C ASP A 736 -4.50 -4.38 29.10
N ASP A 737 -4.91 -4.44 27.85
CA ASP A 737 -4.27 -5.32 26.85
C ASP A 737 -2.82 -4.89 26.56
N ALA A 738 -2.53 -3.60 26.50
CA ALA A 738 -1.18 -3.05 26.30
C ALA A 738 -0.25 -3.30 27.49
N TYR A 739 -0.77 -3.15 28.73
CA TYR A 739 -0.02 -3.47 29.94
C TYR A 739 0.30 -4.97 30.06
N LEU A 740 -0.67 -5.84 29.73
CA LEU A 740 -0.48 -7.28 29.69
C LEU A 740 0.50 -7.74 28.57
N ALA A 741 0.58 -6.96 27.50
CA ALA A 741 1.54 -7.17 26.42
C ALA A 741 2.95 -6.61 26.72
N HIS A 742 3.18 -6.05 27.92
CA HIS A 742 4.44 -5.45 28.37
C HIS A 742 4.94 -4.31 27.46
N LEU A 743 4.04 -3.54 26.86
CA LEU A 743 4.41 -2.35 26.12
C LEU A 743 4.92 -1.29 27.11
N SER A 744 6.06 -0.69 26.83
CA SER A 744 6.63 0.35 27.69
C SER A 744 5.92 1.70 27.54
N LYS A 745 5.44 1.99 26.32
CA LYS A 745 4.70 3.20 25.99
C LYS A 745 3.69 2.95 24.91
N VAL A 746 2.60 3.71 24.89
CA VAL A 746 1.56 3.68 23.87
C VAL A 746 1.09 5.09 23.51
N ARG A 747 0.49 5.19 22.34
CA ARG A 747 0.05 6.43 21.74
C ARG A 747 -1.48 6.47 21.64
N VAL A 748 -2.10 7.50 22.20
CA VAL A 748 -3.54 7.68 22.25
C VAL A 748 -3.92 8.89 21.40
N VAL A 749 -4.56 8.68 20.26
CA VAL A 749 -4.98 9.72 19.33
C VAL A 749 -6.41 10.13 19.63
N HIS A 750 -6.60 11.38 20.07
CA HIS A 750 -7.91 11.95 20.42
C HIS A 750 -8.29 13.20 19.62
N GLY A 751 -7.35 13.71 18.80
CA GLY A 751 -7.56 14.89 17.97
C GLY A 751 -7.46 16.23 18.71
N LYS A 752 -7.38 17.31 17.94
CA LYS A 752 -7.26 18.67 18.46
C LYS A 752 -8.62 19.31 18.80
N GLY A 753 -9.74 18.92 18.21
CA GLY A 753 -11.12 19.40 18.34
C GLY A 753 -11.43 20.40 19.49
N THR A 754 -12.58 20.30 20.09
CA THR A 754 -12.99 21.16 21.26
C THR A 754 -12.20 20.90 22.55
N GLY A 755 -11.36 19.86 22.56
CA GLY A 755 -10.58 19.44 23.72
C GLY A 755 -11.34 18.60 24.75
N ALA A 756 -12.63 18.35 24.57
CA ALA A 756 -13.44 17.54 25.49
C ALA A 756 -12.90 16.12 25.62
N LEU A 757 -12.60 15.47 24.49
CA LEU A 757 -12.06 14.11 24.46
C LEU A 757 -10.67 14.04 25.12
N ARG A 758 -9.79 15.01 24.84
CA ARG A 758 -8.49 15.14 25.51
C ARG A 758 -8.63 15.24 27.01
N LYS A 759 -9.54 16.09 27.50
CA LYS A 759 -9.79 16.27 28.93
C LYS A 759 -10.27 14.98 29.58
N GLY A 760 -11.23 14.28 28.97
CA GLY A 760 -11.73 12.99 29.44
C GLY A 760 -10.66 11.91 29.52
N VAL A 761 -9.83 11.79 28.46
CA VAL A 761 -8.68 10.87 28.42
C VAL A 761 -7.67 11.21 29.51
N HIS A 762 -7.28 12.47 29.71
CA HIS A 762 -6.34 12.86 30.77
C HIS A 762 -6.89 12.62 32.16
N ASP A 763 -8.17 12.89 32.41
CA ASP A 763 -8.82 12.66 33.72
C ASP A 763 -8.91 11.17 34.04
N TYR A 764 -9.12 10.34 33.02
CA TYR A 764 -9.09 8.88 33.16
C TYR A 764 -7.66 8.37 33.42
N LEU A 765 -6.65 8.81 32.65
CA LEU A 765 -5.26 8.38 32.80
C LEU A 765 -4.68 8.74 34.18
N ARG A 766 -5.07 9.88 34.76
CA ARG A 766 -4.67 10.31 36.11
C ARG A 766 -5.12 9.36 37.20
N ARG A 767 -6.25 8.67 37.01
CA ARG A 767 -6.84 7.72 37.98
C ARG A 767 -6.37 6.29 37.76
N ASN A 768 -5.78 5.98 36.63
CA ASN A 768 -5.38 4.61 36.27
C ASN A 768 -4.07 4.24 36.97
N LYS A 769 -4.12 3.19 37.80
CA LYS A 769 -2.99 2.74 38.64
C LYS A 769 -1.79 2.17 37.84
N ARG A 770 -2.00 1.76 36.59
CA ARG A 770 -0.98 1.13 35.72
C ARG A 770 -0.16 2.16 34.94
N VAL A 771 -0.64 3.39 34.84
CA VAL A 771 0.04 4.48 34.14
C VAL A 771 1.11 5.09 35.06
N ALA A 772 2.34 5.21 34.56
CA ALA A 772 3.43 5.87 35.26
C ALA A 772 3.43 7.37 34.95
N SER A 773 3.37 7.72 33.68
CA SER A 773 3.31 9.11 33.22
C SER A 773 2.51 9.22 31.92
N TYR A 774 2.00 10.42 31.64
CA TYR A 774 1.43 10.75 30.34
C TYR A 774 1.76 12.20 30.00
N ARG A 775 2.00 12.46 28.69
CA ARG A 775 2.28 13.77 28.15
C ARG A 775 1.61 13.97 26.80
N LEU A 776 1.43 15.21 26.38
CA LEU A 776 1.03 15.49 25.01
C LEU A 776 2.16 15.13 24.04
N GLY A 777 1.80 14.78 22.82
CA GLY A 777 2.78 14.54 21.75
C GLY A 777 3.56 15.81 21.42
N GLU A 778 4.83 15.64 21.04
CA GLU A 778 5.71 16.71 20.56
C GLU A 778 5.64 16.81 19.03
N PHE A 779 6.37 17.76 18.45
CA PHE A 779 6.46 17.95 17.00
C PHE A 779 6.93 16.64 16.32
N GLY A 780 6.11 16.09 15.42
CA GLY A 780 6.32 14.77 14.80
C GLY A 780 5.58 13.60 15.48
N GLU A 781 5.08 13.75 16.71
CA GLU A 781 4.29 12.75 17.43
C GLU A 781 2.76 12.99 17.34
N GLY A 782 2.31 14.04 16.66
CA GLY A 782 0.90 14.43 16.48
C GLY A 782 0.44 15.60 17.36
N ASP A 783 1.36 16.33 17.99
CA ASP A 783 1.14 17.55 18.80
C ASP A 783 0.02 17.41 19.84
N ALA A 784 -0.75 18.47 20.03
CA ALA A 784 -1.87 18.55 21.00
C ALA A 784 -3.05 17.60 20.67
N GLY A 785 -3.01 16.83 19.55
CA GLY A 785 -4.03 15.87 19.18
C GLY A 785 -3.75 14.43 19.66
N VAL A 786 -2.61 14.21 20.32
CA VAL A 786 -2.14 12.89 20.76
C VAL A 786 -1.64 12.97 22.20
N THR A 787 -1.85 11.92 22.97
CA THR A 787 -1.27 11.72 24.31
C THR A 787 -0.39 10.47 24.31
N ILE A 788 0.85 10.60 24.73
CA ILE A 788 1.77 9.49 24.96
C ILE A 788 1.61 9.04 26.40
N VAL A 789 1.41 7.74 26.58
CA VAL A 789 1.19 7.11 27.90
C VAL A 789 2.32 6.13 28.17
N GLU A 790 2.94 6.21 29.33
CA GLU A 790 3.98 5.29 29.80
C GLU A 790 3.45 4.45 30.97
N PHE A 791 3.72 3.15 30.93
CA PHE A 791 3.30 2.22 31.96
C PHE A 791 4.31 2.08 33.09
N LYS A 792 3.81 1.76 34.26
CA LYS A 792 4.67 1.36 35.41
C LYS A 792 5.32 0.02 35.09
N LYS A 793 6.63 -0.08 35.33
CA LYS A 793 7.40 -1.32 35.19
C LYS A 793 7.02 -2.35 36.26
#